data_cff6e7e23db7f37847dc06e0a26d49bc
#
_entry.id   cff6e7e23db7f37847dc06e0a26d49bc
#
_cell.length_a   1.000
_cell.length_b   1.000
_cell.length_c   1.000
_cell.angle_alpha   90.00
_cell.angle_beta   90.00
_cell.angle_gamma   90.00
#
_symmetry.space_group_name_H-M   'P 1'
#
loop_
_entity.id
_entity.type
_entity.pdbx_description
1 polymer ?
#
loop_
_entity_poly.entity_id
_entity_poly.type
_entity_poly.pdbx_seq_one_letter_code
_entity_poly.pdbx_strand_id
1 'polypeptide(L)'
;MDTKMIDTFFDTLKEMRGIAELDKHLLHALFRMQPDISESAQKFLCLCFSLWDDGNTRILLDTDEFSKRWTRKWNGLLLLKETSGRATTSTANIGDFEQIISAGVEEILHNCASKFTSIISTLETSEVSEGATSTPLILTRVAGELPYLYLDRLFRAKILIEKYAGTLFKDGSDKLPSEADIESIQKKIAGIATYKKGNQVLPLNLNAEQAQAVIRGQRENLIITGGPGTGKTTVVLYILWSLLTQGDLKTPNDETCSCSIYLAAPSGKAADRMQESLQNGLKGIRDEFKYEAGSGNTAEKKESRVYKKLKDLEGSTIHRLLKYSRSNNGFSYNAKEQFSEKSIFVIDEASMIDINLFASLLQAIPEGAKIFILGDPYQLPSVDAGAVLGEILKPRSKKDFTVRLTKSNRFTDDSVIGNLAKEIKACAEDKNIAAPVHRFSLHPALDSAVAPDAPAKDSGTEVPAQSENLPKDAVFYYSLPAGTQTKKQETDTLEKILKTWIGGFYELPKMALEIDPENPDKDKCEAIWELSLKKRILSAERRGIYGVEQINKSACKLIRDYGAKKFTDRYFPGELLMITQNQAMYKLYNGDTGIVVYKDSTPYIMLKKASENETDFVFYPLSWFPTDAVEPAFAITIHKSQGSEYDHVTMFLPKQEGHPLLNNQILYTGITRAKKTVTIIATEETFKAACETVIERDTGIEL
;
A
#
# COMPACT_ATOMS: atom_id res chain seq x y z
N MET A 1 -42.81 4.19 -15.15
CA MET A 1 -41.82 3.12 -15.29
C MET A 1 -41.74 2.33 -13.99
N ASP A 2 -41.80 1.02 -14.09
CA ASP A 2 -41.82 0.17 -12.89
C ASP A 2 -40.38 0.08 -12.32
N THR A 3 -40.05 1.00 -11.41
CA THR A 3 -38.75 1.03 -10.71
C THR A 3 -38.47 -0.25 -9.91
N LYS A 4 -39.50 -1.06 -9.71
CA LYS A 4 -39.45 -2.28 -8.91
C LYS A 4 -38.52 -3.35 -9.46
N MET A 5 -38.44 -3.50 -10.79
CA MET A 5 -37.58 -4.54 -11.40
C MET A 5 -36.11 -4.20 -11.34
N ILE A 6 -35.75 -2.93 -11.59
CA ILE A 6 -34.34 -2.49 -11.47
C ILE A 6 -33.88 -2.48 -10.01
N ASP A 7 -34.77 -2.15 -9.07
CA ASP A 7 -34.47 -2.22 -7.64
C ASP A 7 -34.18 -3.67 -7.21
N THR A 8 -34.95 -4.64 -7.70
CA THR A 8 -34.70 -6.06 -7.41
C THR A 8 -33.33 -6.51 -7.96
N PHE A 9 -33.02 -6.09 -9.19
CA PHE A 9 -31.73 -6.41 -9.80
C PHE A 9 -30.57 -5.78 -9.03
N PHE A 10 -30.71 -4.49 -8.66
CA PHE A 10 -29.73 -3.80 -7.83
C PHE A 10 -29.56 -4.47 -6.46
N ASP A 11 -30.67 -4.79 -5.78
CA ASP A 11 -30.64 -5.44 -4.47
C ASP A 11 -29.97 -6.82 -4.54
N THR A 12 -30.14 -7.56 -5.65
CA THR A 12 -29.40 -8.79 -5.91
C THR A 12 -27.88 -8.55 -5.96
N LEU A 13 -27.43 -7.56 -6.73
CA LEU A 13 -26.00 -7.19 -6.82
C LEU A 13 -25.46 -6.71 -5.47
N LYS A 14 -26.24 -5.93 -4.72
CA LYS A 14 -25.91 -5.44 -3.40
C LYS A 14 -25.78 -6.57 -2.37
N GLU A 15 -26.71 -7.50 -2.36
CA GLU A 15 -26.63 -8.70 -1.49
C GLU A 15 -25.35 -9.50 -1.75
N MET A 16 -24.91 -9.55 -3.01
CA MET A 16 -23.66 -10.16 -3.43
C MET A 16 -22.44 -9.28 -3.14
N ARG A 17 -22.62 -8.06 -2.64
CA ARG A 17 -21.56 -7.03 -2.47
C ARG A 17 -20.89 -6.63 -3.79
N GLY A 18 -21.58 -6.77 -4.88
CA GLY A 18 -21.09 -6.38 -6.21
C GLY A 18 -21.27 -4.90 -6.51
N ILE A 19 -22.03 -4.15 -5.70
CA ILE A 19 -22.32 -2.73 -5.89
C ILE A 19 -22.62 -2.06 -4.54
N ALA A 20 -22.23 -0.79 -4.38
CA ALA A 20 -22.44 -0.05 -3.15
C ALA A 20 -23.84 0.62 -3.09
N GLU A 21 -24.35 0.90 -1.87
CA GLU A 21 -25.62 1.60 -1.69
C GLU A 21 -25.64 2.99 -2.31
N LEU A 22 -24.52 3.69 -2.27
CA LEU A 22 -24.38 5.02 -2.87
C LEU A 22 -24.63 4.98 -4.38
N ASP A 23 -24.18 3.90 -5.05
CA ASP A 23 -24.34 3.75 -6.50
C ASP A 23 -25.80 3.58 -6.90
N LYS A 24 -26.64 2.98 -6.03
CA LYS A 24 -28.09 2.93 -6.24
C LYS A 24 -28.67 4.34 -6.38
N HIS A 25 -28.27 5.25 -5.50
CA HIS A 25 -28.75 6.64 -5.56
C HIS A 25 -28.26 7.37 -6.80
N LEU A 26 -27.01 7.14 -7.21
CA LEU A 26 -26.45 7.71 -8.43
C LEU A 26 -27.15 7.17 -9.68
N LEU A 27 -27.35 5.86 -9.77
CA LEU A 27 -28.06 5.21 -10.88
C LEU A 27 -29.51 5.71 -10.97
N HIS A 28 -30.24 5.80 -9.86
CA HIS A 28 -31.60 6.39 -9.85
C HIS A 28 -31.60 7.85 -10.29
N ALA A 29 -30.55 8.63 -9.97
CA ALA A 29 -30.43 10.00 -10.46
C ALA A 29 -30.22 10.01 -11.97
N LEU A 30 -29.35 9.16 -12.52
CA LEU A 30 -29.11 9.00 -13.96
C LEU A 30 -30.41 8.62 -14.70
N PHE A 31 -31.15 7.62 -14.19
CA PHE A 31 -32.40 7.16 -14.83
C PHE A 31 -33.51 8.22 -14.79
N ARG A 32 -33.52 9.09 -13.78
CA ARG A 32 -34.40 10.27 -13.74
C ARG A 32 -34.02 11.33 -14.77
N MET A 33 -32.71 11.51 -15.00
CA MET A 33 -32.22 12.45 -16.02
C MET A 33 -32.52 11.95 -17.44
N GLN A 34 -32.64 10.64 -17.65
CA GLN A 34 -32.90 9.97 -18.93
C GLN A 34 -34.01 8.94 -18.77
N PRO A 35 -35.29 9.37 -18.80
CA PRO A 35 -36.45 8.46 -18.57
C PRO A 35 -36.65 7.40 -19.65
N ASP A 36 -36.14 7.64 -20.86
CA ASP A 36 -36.37 6.77 -22.03
C ASP A 36 -35.32 5.66 -22.19
N ILE A 37 -34.41 5.53 -21.19
CA ILE A 37 -33.39 4.46 -21.18
C ILE A 37 -34.11 3.09 -21.00
N SER A 38 -33.73 2.11 -21.83
CA SER A 38 -34.33 0.77 -21.73
C SER A 38 -33.93 0.06 -20.44
N GLU A 39 -34.69 -0.96 -20.06
CA GLU A 39 -34.40 -1.80 -18.91
C GLU A 39 -33.04 -2.52 -19.07
N SER A 40 -32.71 -2.99 -20.27
CA SER A 40 -31.45 -3.64 -20.57
C SER A 40 -30.27 -2.69 -20.36
N ALA A 41 -30.34 -1.45 -20.85
CA ALA A 41 -29.32 -0.44 -20.66
C ALA A 41 -29.19 -0.01 -19.17
N GLN A 42 -30.33 0.08 -18.44
CA GLN A 42 -30.29 0.33 -16.99
C GLN A 42 -29.55 -0.77 -16.23
N LYS A 43 -29.87 -2.04 -16.50
CA LYS A 43 -29.20 -3.19 -15.92
C LYS A 43 -27.71 -3.21 -16.29
N PHE A 44 -27.39 -2.95 -17.55
CA PHE A 44 -25.99 -2.88 -18.00
C PHE A 44 -25.20 -1.77 -17.28
N LEU A 45 -25.77 -0.59 -17.07
CA LEU A 45 -25.14 0.47 -16.28
C LEU A 45 -24.90 0.03 -14.83
N CYS A 46 -25.80 -0.77 -14.22
CA CYS A 46 -25.51 -1.36 -12.90
C CYS A 46 -24.27 -2.26 -12.94
N LEU A 47 -24.08 -3.06 -14.01
CA LEU A 47 -22.86 -3.87 -14.17
C LEU A 47 -21.62 -2.99 -14.37
N CYS A 48 -21.73 -1.88 -15.11
CA CYS A 48 -20.64 -0.91 -15.28
C CYS A 48 -20.21 -0.30 -13.93
N PHE A 49 -21.18 0.14 -13.11
CA PHE A 49 -20.89 0.68 -11.78
C PHE A 49 -20.19 -0.36 -10.89
N SER A 50 -20.66 -1.59 -10.93
CA SER A 50 -20.00 -2.69 -10.25
C SER A 50 -18.53 -2.89 -10.68
N LEU A 51 -18.20 -2.76 -11.97
CA LEU A 51 -16.83 -2.86 -12.46
C LEU A 51 -15.98 -1.62 -12.10
N TRP A 52 -16.57 -0.42 -11.98
CA TRP A 52 -15.87 0.76 -11.48
C TRP A 52 -15.50 0.61 -10.02
N ASP A 53 -16.31 -0.08 -9.20
CA ASP A 53 -16.00 -0.39 -7.79
C ASP A 53 -14.75 -1.28 -7.63
N ASP A 54 -14.37 -2.05 -8.67
CA ASP A 54 -13.10 -2.80 -8.68
C ASP A 54 -11.87 -1.90 -8.92
N GLY A 55 -12.07 -0.60 -9.04
CA GLY A 55 -11.02 0.39 -9.23
C GLY A 55 -10.65 0.65 -10.69
N ASN A 56 -11.45 0.18 -11.66
CA ASN A 56 -11.29 0.60 -13.05
C ASN A 56 -11.65 2.09 -13.19
N THR A 57 -11.06 2.78 -14.15
CA THR A 57 -11.39 4.17 -14.45
C THR A 57 -12.19 4.28 -15.74
N ARG A 58 -12.06 3.29 -16.62
CA ARG A 58 -12.82 3.17 -17.88
C ARG A 58 -13.29 1.73 -18.11
N ILE A 59 -14.32 1.60 -18.88
CA ILE A 59 -14.92 0.32 -19.26
C ILE A 59 -14.95 0.22 -20.77
N LEU A 60 -14.31 -0.82 -21.31
CA LEU A 60 -14.36 -1.13 -22.73
C LEU A 60 -15.75 -1.62 -23.09
N LEU A 61 -16.37 -0.99 -24.09
CA LEU A 61 -17.68 -1.37 -24.64
C LEU A 61 -17.50 -2.38 -25.79
N ASP A 62 -16.94 -3.52 -25.44
CA ASP A 62 -16.86 -4.73 -26.27
C ASP A 62 -17.57 -5.85 -25.54
N THR A 63 -18.52 -6.51 -26.21
CA THR A 63 -19.41 -7.52 -25.60
C THR A 63 -18.64 -8.71 -25.05
N ASP A 64 -17.65 -9.22 -25.79
CA ASP A 64 -16.93 -10.43 -25.42
C ASP A 64 -15.96 -10.13 -24.23
N GLU A 65 -15.26 -9.02 -24.29
CA GLU A 65 -14.32 -8.63 -23.23
C GLU A 65 -15.04 -8.23 -21.96
N PHE A 66 -16.17 -7.52 -22.08
CA PHE A 66 -17.01 -7.19 -20.93
C PHE A 66 -17.57 -8.47 -20.27
N SER A 67 -18.09 -9.40 -21.07
CA SER A 67 -18.65 -10.68 -20.57
C SER A 67 -17.58 -11.49 -19.82
N LYS A 68 -16.34 -11.56 -20.33
CA LYS A 68 -15.25 -12.24 -19.64
C LYS A 68 -14.93 -11.59 -18.29
N ARG A 69 -14.83 -10.26 -18.22
CA ARG A 69 -14.57 -9.52 -16.99
C ARG A 69 -15.71 -9.71 -15.98
N TRP A 70 -16.96 -9.59 -16.46
CA TRP A 70 -18.13 -9.76 -15.60
C TRP A 70 -18.24 -11.17 -15.04
N THR A 71 -18.06 -12.20 -15.85
CA THR A 71 -18.11 -13.60 -15.43
C THR A 71 -17.08 -13.88 -14.35
N ARG A 72 -15.85 -13.38 -14.50
CA ARG A 72 -14.81 -13.50 -13.47
C ARG A 72 -15.25 -12.84 -12.16
N LYS A 73 -15.77 -11.62 -12.22
CA LYS A 73 -16.27 -10.91 -11.03
C LYS A 73 -17.42 -11.65 -10.37
N TRP A 74 -18.41 -12.06 -11.14
CA TRP A 74 -19.60 -12.75 -10.63
C TRP A 74 -19.26 -14.04 -9.92
N ASN A 75 -18.38 -14.85 -10.49
CA ASN A 75 -17.89 -16.09 -9.85
C ASN A 75 -17.17 -15.80 -8.53
N GLY A 76 -16.35 -14.76 -8.47
CA GLY A 76 -15.71 -14.30 -7.23
C GLY A 76 -16.74 -13.88 -6.15
N LEU A 77 -17.80 -13.16 -6.53
CA LEU A 77 -18.87 -12.76 -5.62
C LEU A 77 -19.68 -13.95 -5.09
N LEU A 78 -19.95 -14.94 -5.93
CA LEU A 78 -20.61 -16.20 -5.51
C LEU A 78 -19.77 -16.92 -4.45
N LEU A 79 -18.49 -17.07 -4.67
CA LEU A 79 -17.56 -17.69 -3.71
C LEU A 79 -17.55 -16.95 -2.35
N LEU A 80 -17.51 -15.61 -2.37
CA LEU A 80 -17.56 -14.80 -1.15
C LEU A 80 -18.88 -14.99 -0.37
N LYS A 81 -20.00 -15.19 -1.06
CA LYS A 81 -21.30 -15.43 -0.43
C LYS A 81 -21.37 -16.82 0.22
N GLU A 82 -20.91 -17.85 -0.46
CA GLU A 82 -20.84 -19.22 0.08
C GLU A 82 -20.01 -19.30 1.37
N THR A 83 -18.85 -18.61 1.38
CA THR A 83 -17.98 -18.56 2.58
C THR A 83 -18.61 -17.85 3.76
N SER A 84 -19.50 -16.87 3.50
CA SER A 84 -20.18 -16.12 4.57
C SER A 84 -21.29 -16.89 5.27
N GLY A 85 -21.63 -18.10 4.80
CA GLY A 85 -22.68 -18.96 5.36
C GLY A 85 -24.09 -18.42 5.14
N ARG A 86 -24.30 -17.48 4.20
CA ARG A 86 -25.61 -16.96 3.83
C ARG A 86 -26.21 -17.82 2.71
N ALA A 87 -27.43 -18.30 2.90
CA ALA A 87 -28.14 -19.08 1.89
C ALA A 87 -28.27 -18.32 0.57
N THR A 88 -27.99 -18.98 -0.53
CA THR A 88 -28.17 -18.41 -1.88
C THR A 88 -29.67 -18.41 -2.22
N THR A 89 -30.28 -17.23 -2.19
CA THR A 89 -31.64 -17.02 -2.74
C THR A 89 -31.65 -16.55 -4.19
N SER A 90 -30.45 -16.21 -4.72
CA SER A 90 -30.33 -15.70 -6.10
C SER A 90 -30.21 -16.83 -7.10
N THR A 91 -31.20 -16.93 -7.98
CA THR A 91 -31.27 -17.83 -9.14
C THR A 91 -30.77 -17.14 -10.43
N ALA A 92 -30.08 -15.99 -10.34
CA ALA A 92 -29.58 -15.30 -11.53
C ALA A 92 -28.57 -16.21 -12.27
N ASN A 93 -28.87 -16.54 -13.49
CA ASN A 93 -28.09 -17.40 -14.34
C ASN A 93 -27.08 -16.57 -15.14
N ILE A 94 -25.87 -17.09 -15.39
CA ILE A 94 -24.83 -16.39 -16.19
C ILE A 94 -25.37 -16.03 -17.57
N GLY A 95 -26.20 -16.86 -18.21
CA GLY A 95 -26.81 -16.59 -19.50
C GLY A 95 -27.69 -15.34 -19.53
N ASP A 96 -28.32 -14.94 -18.42
CA ASP A 96 -29.10 -13.73 -18.33
C ASP A 96 -28.25 -12.46 -18.45
N PHE A 97 -27.01 -12.54 -17.95
CA PHE A 97 -26.06 -11.41 -18.04
C PHE A 97 -25.51 -11.21 -19.45
N GLU A 98 -25.30 -12.26 -20.24
CA GLU A 98 -24.81 -12.15 -21.62
C GLU A 98 -25.81 -11.37 -22.48
N GLN A 99 -27.12 -11.61 -22.31
CA GLN A 99 -28.15 -10.85 -23.00
C GLN A 99 -28.18 -9.38 -22.55
N ILE A 100 -28.09 -9.12 -21.26
CA ILE A 100 -28.03 -7.75 -20.71
C ILE A 100 -26.81 -7.00 -21.25
N ILE A 101 -25.66 -7.65 -21.29
CA ILE A 101 -24.40 -7.06 -21.76
C ILE A 101 -24.50 -6.74 -23.26
N SER A 102 -24.91 -7.71 -24.09
CA SER A 102 -25.03 -7.52 -25.53
C SER A 102 -26.00 -6.41 -25.89
N ALA A 103 -27.20 -6.44 -25.34
CA ALA A 103 -28.23 -5.41 -25.59
C ALA A 103 -27.81 -4.04 -25.04
N GLY A 104 -27.16 -4.00 -23.85
CA GLY A 104 -26.74 -2.75 -23.24
C GLY A 104 -25.58 -2.08 -23.97
N VAL A 105 -24.58 -2.84 -24.40
CA VAL A 105 -23.45 -2.35 -25.20
C VAL A 105 -23.97 -1.80 -26.53
N GLU A 106 -24.77 -2.57 -27.24
CA GLU A 106 -25.35 -2.15 -28.50
C GLU A 106 -26.21 -0.87 -28.38
N GLU A 107 -27.06 -0.79 -27.37
CA GLU A 107 -27.93 0.36 -27.16
C GLU A 107 -27.14 1.62 -26.82
N ILE A 108 -26.12 1.53 -25.95
CA ILE A 108 -25.26 2.68 -25.60
C ILE A 108 -24.48 3.12 -26.82
N LEU A 109 -23.88 2.22 -27.59
CA LEU A 109 -23.12 2.56 -28.77
C LEU A 109 -23.94 3.21 -29.88
N HIS A 110 -25.17 2.75 -30.10
CA HIS A 110 -26.04 3.26 -31.19
C HIS A 110 -26.82 4.53 -30.81
N ASN A 111 -27.20 4.67 -29.55
CA ASN A 111 -28.12 5.70 -29.11
C ASN A 111 -27.49 6.84 -28.29
N CYS A 112 -26.22 6.77 -27.94
CA CYS A 112 -25.57 7.78 -27.09
C CYS A 112 -25.62 9.19 -27.68
N ALA A 113 -25.42 9.34 -29.00
CA ALA A 113 -25.42 10.63 -29.68
C ALA A 113 -26.83 11.20 -29.94
N SER A 114 -27.88 10.39 -29.89
CA SER A 114 -29.23 10.81 -30.23
C SER A 114 -30.24 10.75 -29.09
N LYS A 115 -30.14 9.76 -28.22
CA LYS A 115 -31.08 9.52 -27.11
C LYS A 115 -30.53 9.77 -25.73
N PHE A 116 -29.25 9.46 -25.44
CA PHE A 116 -28.69 9.51 -24.09
C PHE A 116 -27.92 10.79 -23.78
N THR A 117 -28.18 11.87 -24.52
CA THR A 117 -27.46 13.15 -24.43
C THR A 117 -27.55 13.84 -23.08
N SER A 118 -28.55 13.49 -22.25
CA SER A 118 -28.65 14.02 -20.88
C SER A 118 -27.65 13.38 -19.89
N ILE A 119 -27.23 12.15 -20.17
CA ILE A 119 -26.36 11.36 -19.24
C ILE A 119 -25.01 10.98 -19.83
N ILE A 120 -24.87 10.96 -21.19
CA ILE A 120 -23.65 10.57 -21.87
C ILE A 120 -23.24 11.67 -22.86
N SER A 121 -22.02 12.20 -22.70
CA SER A 121 -21.35 13.00 -23.73
C SER A 121 -20.44 12.12 -24.56
N THR A 122 -20.56 12.19 -25.88
CA THR A 122 -19.68 11.44 -26.81
C THR A 122 -18.54 12.33 -27.27
N LEU A 123 -17.31 11.82 -27.17
CA LEU A 123 -16.10 12.47 -27.63
C LEU A 123 -15.50 11.67 -28.79
N GLU A 124 -15.36 12.31 -29.95
CA GLU A 124 -14.85 11.71 -31.19
C GLU A 124 -13.39 12.07 -31.48
N THR A 125 -12.80 12.94 -30.65
CA THR A 125 -11.40 13.39 -30.77
C THR A 125 -10.65 13.18 -29.49
N SER A 126 -9.34 12.99 -29.58
CA SER A 126 -8.44 12.90 -28.43
C SER A 126 -8.22 14.24 -27.72
N GLU A 127 -8.54 15.36 -28.38
CA GLU A 127 -8.39 16.70 -27.82
C GLU A 127 -9.67 17.13 -27.10
N VAL A 128 -9.60 17.17 -25.78
CA VAL A 128 -10.73 17.59 -24.92
C VAL A 128 -10.41 18.97 -24.35
N SER A 129 -11.24 19.97 -24.70
CA SER A 129 -11.17 21.28 -24.04
C SER A 129 -11.74 21.21 -22.63
N GLU A 130 -11.07 21.88 -21.67
CA GLU A 130 -11.59 22.05 -20.31
C GLU A 130 -13.01 22.68 -20.36
N GLY A 131 -14.01 21.95 -19.89
CA GLY A 131 -15.40 22.43 -19.86
C GLY A 131 -16.35 21.81 -20.88
N ALA A 132 -15.90 20.91 -21.74
CA ALA A 132 -16.69 20.38 -22.88
C ALA A 132 -17.83 19.42 -22.47
N THR A 133 -17.88 18.95 -21.22
CA THR A 133 -18.88 17.93 -20.82
C THR A 133 -19.67 18.36 -19.59
N SER A 134 -20.99 18.27 -19.69
CA SER A 134 -21.93 18.54 -18.58
C SER A 134 -22.66 17.29 -18.10
N THR A 135 -22.28 16.11 -18.61
CA THR A 135 -22.93 14.84 -18.35
C THR A 135 -22.14 13.96 -17.40
N PRO A 136 -22.81 13.10 -16.61
CA PRO A 136 -22.16 12.21 -15.63
C PRO A 136 -21.27 11.13 -16.24
N LEU A 137 -21.53 10.74 -17.50
CA LEU A 137 -20.81 9.71 -18.24
C LEU A 137 -20.20 10.27 -19.52
N ILE A 138 -19.03 9.75 -19.87
CA ILE A 138 -18.29 10.10 -21.07
C ILE A 138 -18.06 8.84 -21.90
N LEU A 139 -18.45 8.87 -23.17
CA LEU A 139 -18.14 7.83 -24.15
C LEU A 139 -17.07 8.35 -25.12
N THR A 140 -15.91 7.69 -25.18
CA THR A 140 -14.89 8.00 -26.18
C THR A 140 -15.05 7.09 -27.41
N ARG A 141 -15.08 7.68 -28.60
CA ARG A 141 -15.19 7.00 -29.91
C ARG A 141 -14.20 7.60 -30.90
N VAL A 142 -12.92 7.48 -30.61
CA VAL A 142 -11.87 7.95 -31.50
C VAL A 142 -11.71 7.00 -32.66
N ALA A 143 -11.57 7.52 -33.89
CA ALA A 143 -11.44 6.70 -35.09
C ALA A 143 -10.19 5.80 -35.01
N GLY A 144 -10.40 4.49 -35.17
CA GLY A 144 -9.33 3.49 -35.05
C GLY A 144 -9.08 2.98 -33.64
N GLU A 145 -9.75 3.51 -32.61
CA GLU A 145 -9.67 3.05 -31.25
C GLU A 145 -10.95 2.33 -30.79
N LEU A 146 -10.84 1.52 -29.75
CA LEU A 146 -11.98 0.87 -29.14
C LEU A 146 -12.80 1.88 -28.30
N PRO A 147 -14.15 1.75 -28.23
CA PRO A 147 -14.99 2.65 -27.47
C PRO A 147 -14.90 2.39 -25.97
N TYR A 148 -14.71 3.44 -25.16
CA TYR A 148 -14.66 3.35 -23.71
C TYR A 148 -15.69 4.24 -23.04
N LEU A 149 -16.32 3.72 -21.98
CA LEU A 149 -17.23 4.46 -21.11
C LEU A 149 -16.51 4.84 -19.82
N TYR A 150 -16.59 6.11 -19.43
CA TYR A 150 -16.01 6.66 -18.21
C TYR A 150 -17.07 7.31 -17.32
N LEU A 151 -16.81 7.35 -16.01
CA LEU A 151 -17.39 8.38 -15.14
C LEU A 151 -16.69 9.71 -15.43
N ASP A 152 -17.45 10.81 -15.57
CA ASP A 152 -16.90 12.15 -15.88
C ASP A 152 -15.75 12.55 -14.94
N ARG A 153 -15.92 12.34 -13.62
CA ARG A 153 -14.88 12.66 -12.64
C ARG A 153 -13.54 11.94 -12.88
N LEU A 154 -13.60 10.66 -13.31
CA LEU A 154 -12.42 9.85 -13.57
C LEU A 154 -11.77 10.23 -14.90
N PHE A 155 -12.59 10.54 -15.90
CA PHE A 155 -12.13 11.05 -17.18
C PHE A 155 -11.40 12.39 -17.02
N ARG A 156 -11.98 13.34 -16.26
CA ARG A 156 -11.32 14.61 -15.97
C ARG A 156 -10.01 14.43 -15.23
N ALA A 157 -9.97 13.54 -14.23
CA ALA A 157 -8.74 13.24 -13.51
C ALA A 157 -7.65 12.69 -14.46
N LYS A 158 -8.01 11.79 -15.40
CA LYS A 158 -7.10 11.32 -16.46
C LYS A 158 -6.52 12.48 -17.27
N ILE A 159 -7.38 13.33 -17.84
CA ILE A 159 -6.95 14.49 -18.66
C ILE A 159 -6.02 15.44 -17.87
N LEU A 160 -6.34 15.68 -16.60
CA LEU A 160 -5.50 16.53 -15.76
C LEU A 160 -4.14 15.88 -15.48
N ILE A 161 -4.08 14.57 -15.26
CA ILE A 161 -2.81 13.86 -15.09
C ILE A 161 -1.98 13.97 -16.36
N GLU A 162 -2.54 13.70 -17.54
CA GLU A 162 -1.83 13.77 -18.80
C GLU A 162 -1.30 15.20 -19.08
N LYS A 163 -2.12 16.21 -18.84
CA LYS A 163 -1.75 17.63 -18.97
C LYS A 163 -0.57 17.99 -18.06
N TYR A 164 -0.73 17.83 -16.75
CA TYR A 164 0.26 18.28 -15.77
C TYR A 164 1.48 17.37 -15.69
N ALA A 165 1.33 16.06 -15.85
CA ALA A 165 2.49 15.18 -15.94
C ALA A 165 3.30 15.46 -17.22
N GLY A 166 2.64 15.76 -18.34
CA GLY A 166 3.29 16.14 -19.59
C GLY A 166 4.16 17.39 -19.48
N THR A 167 3.78 18.36 -18.60
CA THR A 167 4.59 19.57 -18.35
C THR A 167 5.68 19.34 -17.31
N LEU A 168 5.40 18.55 -16.27
CA LEU A 168 6.35 18.31 -15.17
C LEU A 168 7.44 17.31 -15.55
N PHE A 169 7.11 16.23 -16.29
CA PHE A 169 8.05 15.18 -16.68
C PHE A 169 8.45 15.34 -18.14
N LYS A 170 9.62 15.91 -18.36
CA LYS A 170 10.21 16.11 -19.70
C LYS A 170 11.04 14.89 -20.07
N ASP A 171 11.13 14.59 -21.36
CA ASP A 171 11.96 13.48 -21.86
C ASP A 171 13.43 13.71 -21.52
N GLY A 172 14.03 12.78 -20.83
CA GLY A 172 15.45 12.80 -20.43
C GLY A 172 16.32 11.83 -21.21
N SER A 173 15.78 11.10 -22.22
CA SER A 173 16.48 10.07 -22.98
C SER A 173 17.81 10.52 -23.62
N ASP A 174 17.87 11.76 -24.08
CA ASP A 174 19.07 12.34 -24.71
C ASP A 174 20.18 12.75 -23.72
N LYS A 175 19.93 12.63 -22.42
CA LYS A 175 20.80 13.14 -21.36
C LYS A 175 21.23 12.07 -20.35
N LEU A 176 21.29 10.81 -20.78
CA LEU A 176 21.75 9.73 -19.91
C LEU A 176 23.19 9.99 -19.45
N PRO A 177 23.50 9.78 -18.15
CA PRO A 177 24.84 9.96 -17.61
C PRO A 177 25.83 8.98 -18.22
N SER A 178 27.05 9.46 -18.49
CA SER A 178 28.16 8.59 -18.89
C SER A 178 28.67 7.74 -17.74
N GLU A 179 29.42 6.69 -18.02
CA GLU A 179 30.09 5.87 -16.97
C GLU A 179 31.01 6.73 -16.09
N ALA A 180 31.70 7.71 -16.68
CA ALA A 180 32.56 8.65 -15.95
C ALA A 180 31.77 9.53 -14.98
N ASP A 181 30.56 9.99 -15.38
CA ASP A 181 29.67 10.74 -14.48
C ASP A 181 29.20 9.87 -13.32
N ILE A 182 28.84 8.61 -13.59
CA ILE A 182 28.43 7.64 -12.57
C ILE A 182 29.56 7.41 -11.57
N GLU A 183 30.79 7.11 -12.03
CA GLU A 183 31.95 6.96 -11.14
C GLU A 183 32.25 8.21 -10.31
N SER A 184 32.14 9.39 -10.94
CA SER A 184 32.37 10.67 -10.27
C SER A 184 31.40 10.89 -9.11
N ILE A 185 30.10 10.68 -9.30
CA ILE A 185 29.10 10.85 -8.25
C ILE A 185 29.24 9.77 -7.16
N GLN A 186 29.57 8.53 -7.54
CA GLN A 186 29.83 7.46 -6.57
C GLN A 186 30.98 7.80 -5.64
N LYS A 187 32.12 8.28 -6.18
CA LYS A 187 33.27 8.74 -5.39
C LYS A 187 32.92 9.92 -4.48
N LYS A 188 32.14 10.88 -5.00
CA LYS A 188 31.66 12.04 -4.23
C LYS A 188 30.82 11.60 -3.03
N ILE A 189 29.84 10.73 -3.24
CA ILE A 189 28.95 10.24 -2.16
C ILE A 189 29.71 9.38 -1.15
N ALA A 190 30.62 8.50 -1.60
CA ALA A 190 31.48 7.71 -0.72
C ALA A 190 32.41 8.59 0.16
N GLY A 191 32.77 9.78 -0.32
CA GLY A 191 33.48 10.80 0.44
C GLY A 191 32.63 11.47 1.52
N ILE A 192 31.32 11.65 1.25
CA ILE A 192 30.38 12.37 2.14
C ILE A 192 29.80 11.46 3.20
N ALA A 193 29.50 10.21 2.86
CA ALA A 193 28.65 9.34 3.68
C ALA A 193 29.27 7.96 3.94
N THR A 194 28.90 7.41 5.10
CA THR A 194 29.28 6.08 5.57
C THR A 194 28.08 5.29 6.02
N TYR A 195 28.21 3.97 6.08
CA TYR A 195 27.22 3.09 6.70
C TYR A 195 27.90 2.07 7.62
N LYS A 196 27.14 1.59 8.61
CA LYS A 196 27.62 0.57 9.54
C LYS A 196 27.26 -0.82 9.02
N LYS A 197 28.26 -1.72 8.96
CA LYS A 197 28.07 -3.16 8.70
C LYS A 197 28.69 -3.93 9.87
N GLY A 198 27.85 -4.34 10.80
CA GLY A 198 28.32 -4.84 12.10
C GLY A 198 29.06 -3.75 12.86
N ASN A 199 30.30 -4.04 13.28
CA ASN A 199 31.18 -3.09 13.99
C ASN A 199 32.02 -2.21 13.04
N GLN A 200 31.94 -2.40 11.73
CA GLN A 200 32.72 -1.63 10.76
C GLN A 200 31.94 -0.47 10.19
N VAL A 201 32.61 0.68 10.04
CA VAL A 201 32.09 1.86 9.32
C VAL A 201 32.74 1.89 7.95
N LEU A 202 31.92 1.76 6.91
CA LEU A 202 32.36 1.68 5.51
C LEU A 202 31.83 2.89 4.73
N PRO A 203 32.53 3.34 3.67
CA PRO A 203 32.01 4.35 2.75
C PRO A 203 30.71 3.87 2.10
N LEU A 204 29.76 4.78 1.91
CA LEU A 204 28.51 4.46 1.21
C LEU A 204 28.77 4.40 -0.31
N ASN A 205 28.64 3.23 -0.88
CA ASN A 205 28.75 3.02 -2.32
C ASN A 205 27.39 2.87 -2.97
N LEU A 206 27.02 3.84 -3.80
CA LEU A 206 25.83 3.74 -4.64
C LEU A 206 26.10 2.77 -5.81
N ASN A 207 25.11 1.94 -6.16
CA ASN A 207 25.18 1.19 -7.41
C ASN A 207 24.95 2.12 -8.62
N ALA A 208 25.15 1.60 -9.86
CA ALA A 208 25.04 2.39 -11.06
C ALA A 208 23.65 3.01 -11.25
N GLU A 209 22.56 2.26 -10.97
CA GLU A 209 21.18 2.74 -11.08
C GLU A 209 20.89 3.86 -10.07
N GLN A 210 21.36 3.70 -8.83
CA GLN A 210 21.23 4.72 -7.78
C GLN A 210 22.03 5.99 -8.13
N ALA A 211 23.26 5.83 -8.62
CA ALA A 211 24.09 6.95 -9.07
C ALA A 211 23.45 7.69 -10.25
N GLN A 212 22.92 6.96 -11.24
CA GLN A 212 22.16 7.51 -12.36
C GLN A 212 20.96 8.33 -11.86
N ALA A 213 20.19 7.83 -10.91
CA ALA A 213 19.05 8.55 -10.35
C ALA A 213 19.48 9.84 -9.63
N VAL A 214 20.60 9.83 -8.91
CA VAL A 214 21.13 11.04 -8.26
C VAL A 214 21.56 12.09 -9.30
N ILE A 215 22.24 11.70 -10.38
CA ILE A 215 22.67 12.61 -11.43
C ILE A 215 21.47 13.20 -12.17
N ARG A 216 20.55 12.34 -12.61
CA ARG A 216 19.35 12.77 -13.33
C ARG A 216 18.45 13.67 -12.49
N GLY A 217 18.25 13.32 -11.20
CA GLY A 217 17.43 14.12 -10.28
C GLY A 217 17.92 15.56 -10.05
N GLN A 218 19.20 15.83 -10.27
CA GLN A 218 19.72 17.21 -10.23
C GLN A 218 19.18 18.06 -11.41
N ARG A 219 18.92 17.44 -12.56
CA ARG A 219 18.57 18.10 -13.81
C ARG A 219 17.08 18.06 -14.13
N GLU A 220 16.40 16.97 -13.81
CA GLU A 220 15.03 16.67 -14.23
C GLU A 220 14.15 16.14 -13.09
N ASN A 221 12.85 16.12 -13.31
CA ASN A 221 11.88 15.47 -12.45
C ASN A 221 11.87 13.97 -12.75
N LEU A 222 11.75 13.11 -11.72
CA LEU A 222 11.91 11.67 -11.89
C LEU A 222 10.81 10.86 -11.18
N ILE A 223 10.44 9.75 -11.80
CA ILE A 223 9.78 8.64 -11.14
C ILE A 223 10.83 7.58 -10.85
N ILE A 224 11.06 7.29 -9.57
CA ILE A 224 12.06 6.33 -9.11
C ILE A 224 11.34 5.09 -8.62
N THR A 225 11.46 3.99 -9.36
CA THR A 225 10.77 2.74 -9.02
C THR A 225 11.74 1.70 -8.50
N GLY A 226 11.24 0.80 -7.68
CA GLY A 226 12.04 -0.32 -7.18
C GLY A 226 11.36 -1.04 -6.03
N GLY A 227 11.69 -2.31 -5.86
CA GLY A 227 11.18 -3.12 -4.77
C GLY A 227 11.66 -2.64 -3.39
N PRO A 228 11.22 -3.34 -2.33
CA PRO A 228 11.69 -3.06 -0.98
C PRO A 228 13.20 -3.23 -0.84
N GLY A 229 13.83 -2.31 -0.11
CA GLY A 229 15.29 -2.35 0.14
C GLY A 229 16.18 -1.92 -1.03
N THR A 230 15.64 -1.42 -2.13
CA THR A 230 16.45 -0.94 -3.28
C THR A 230 17.10 0.42 -3.04
N GLY A 231 16.80 1.08 -1.92
CA GLY A 231 17.42 2.35 -1.55
C GLY A 231 16.78 3.59 -2.16
N LYS A 232 15.49 3.55 -2.53
CA LYS A 232 14.76 4.71 -3.05
C LYS A 232 14.93 5.96 -2.20
N THR A 233 14.69 5.87 -0.89
CA THR A 233 14.82 7.00 0.05
C THR A 233 16.28 7.46 0.20
N THR A 234 17.24 6.53 0.13
CA THR A 234 18.68 6.87 0.12
C THR A 234 19.03 7.71 -1.10
N VAL A 235 18.56 7.32 -2.28
CA VAL A 235 18.78 8.07 -3.53
C VAL A 235 18.20 9.48 -3.41
N VAL A 236 16.98 9.61 -2.89
CA VAL A 236 16.35 10.92 -2.67
C VAL A 236 17.16 11.80 -1.72
N LEU A 237 17.66 11.24 -0.62
CA LEU A 237 18.52 12.00 0.29
C LEU A 237 19.71 12.64 -0.45
N TYR A 238 20.38 11.88 -1.33
CA TYR A 238 21.53 12.42 -2.07
C TYR A 238 21.15 13.30 -3.24
N ILE A 239 19.97 13.15 -3.84
CA ILE A 239 19.40 14.15 -4.76
C ILE A 239 19.21 15.48 -4.01
N LEU A 240 18.50 15.45 -2.88
CA LEU A 240 18.25 16.65 -2.07
C LEU A 240 19.56 17.29 -1.58
N TRP A 241 20.49 16.48 -1.08
CA TRP A 241 21.81 16.95 -0.68
C TRP A 241 22.54 17.67 -1.83
N SER A 242 22.54 17.07 -3.01
CA SER A 242 23.19 17.63 -4.19
C SER A 242 22.53 18.95 -4.65
N LEU A 243 21.20 18.99 -4.70
CA LEU A 243 20.44 20.20 -5.07
C LEU A 243 20.71 21.37 -4.10
N LEU A 244 20.81 21.07 -2.80
CA LEU A 244 21.06 22.09 -1.78
C LEU A 244 22.52 22.57 -1.75
N THR A 245 23.47 21.76 -2.20
CA THR A 245 24.91 22.10 -2.19
C THR A 245 25.39 22.75 -3.47
N GLN A 246 24.79 22.48 -4.63
CA GLN A 246 25.26 22.95 -5.94
C GLN A 246 24.82 24.37 -6.34
N GLY A 247 23.98 25.02 -5.55
CA GLY A 247 23.79 26.46 -5.69
C GLY A 247 22.79 26.95 -6.75
N ASP A 248 22.18 26.10 -7.56
CA ASP A 248 21.17 26.48 -8.55
C ASP A 248 19.87 27.05 -7.93
N LEU A 249 19.69 26.83 -6.63
CA LEU A 249 18.59 27.36 -5.83
C LEU A 249 19.01 28.58 -4.98
N LYS A 250 20.25 29.12 -5.18
CA LYS A 250 20.70 30.34 -4.52
C LYS A 250 20.27 31.56 -5.37
N THR A 251 19.59 32.49 -4.74
CA THR A 251 19.45 33.84 -5.32
C THR A 251 20.75 34.59 -5.13
N PRO A 252 21.17 35.45 -6.09
CA PRO A 252 22.46 36.15 -6.03
C PRO A 252 22.69 37.02 -4.78
N ASN A 253 21.62 37.37 -4.07
CA ASN A 253 21.64 38.26 -2.90
C ASN A 253 21.15 37.60 -1.61
N ASP A 254 20.92 36.28 -1.61
CA ASP A 254 20.35 35.60 -0.44
C ASP A 254 21.33 34.54 0.07
N GLU A 255 21.87 34.74 1.27
CA GLU A 255 22.69 33.76 1.98
C GLU A 255 21.89 32.53 2.40
N THR A 256 20.56 32.52 2.17
CA THR A 256 19.66 31.45 2.55
C THR A 256 19.15 30.70 1.33
N CYS A 257 19.27 29.37 1.32
CA CYS A 257 18.60 28.52 0.34
C CYS A 257 17.08 28.62 0.56
N SER A 258 16.40 29.43 -0.26
CA SER A 258 14.99 29.79 -0.08
C SER A 258 13.99 28.74 -0.61
N CYS A 259 14.46 27.55 -1.02
CA CYS A 259 13.57 26.49 -1.50
C CYS A 259 12.79 25.83 -0.36
N SER A 260 11.51 25.52 -0.59
CA SER A 260 10.71 24.68 0.32
C SER A 260 10.80 23.22 -0.09
N ILE A 261 10.97 22.32 0.86
CA ILE A 261 10.99 20.87 0.61
C ILE A 261 9.79 20.25 1.29
N TYR A 262 9.02 19.47 0.53
CA TYR A 262 7.83 18.78 1.01
C TYR A 262 7.99 17.27 0.87
N LEU A 263 7.90 16.56 2.00
CA LEU A 263 7.85 15.11 2.04
C LEU A 263 6.41 14.67 2.21
N ALA A 264 5.86 13.90 1.28
CA ALA A 264 4.48 13.46 1.38
C ALA A 264 4.29 11.99 0.94
N ALA A 265 3.26 11.37 1.52
CA ALA A 265 2.85 10.02 1.18
C ALA A 265 1.31 9.90 1.26
N PRO A 266 0.69 8.86 0.69
CA PRO A 266 -0.75 8.67 0.77
C PRO A 266 -1.25 8.40 2.20
N SER A 267 -0.42 7.83 3.07
CA SER A 267 -0.76 7.55 4.48
C SER A 267 0.22 8.21 5.45
N GLY A 268 -0.24 8.50 6.69
CA GLY A 268 0.60 9.07 7.75
C GLY A 268 1.79 8.18 8.07
N LYS A 269 1.54 6.88 8.23
CA LYS A 269 2.58 5.88 8.50
C LYS A 269 3.68 5.81 7.41
N ALA A 270 3.31 5.95 6.14
CA ALA A 270 4.28 6.00 5.05
C ALA A 270 5.10 7.30 5.09
N ALA A 271 4.46 8.43 5.42
CA ALA A 271 5.13 9.72 5.58
C ALA A 271 6.14 9.71 6.74
N ASP A 272 5.74 9.18 7.91
CA ASP A 272 6.61 9.06 9.08
C ASP A 272 7.83 8.16 8.79
N ARG A 273 7.61 7.03 8.07
CA ARG A 273 8.71 6.16 7.66
C ARG A 273 9.67 6.78 6.68
N MET A 274 9.17 7.54 5.72
CA MET A 274 10.03 8.28 4.80
C MET A 274 10.90 9.27 5.56
N GLN A 275 10.32 10.02 6.50
CA GLN A 275 11.04 10.93 7.39
C GLN A 275 12.11 10.19 8.21
N GLU A 276 11.73 9.09 8.90
CA GLU A 276 12.67 8.27 9.69
C GLU A 276 13.82 7.73 8.83
N SER A 277 13.52 7.25 7.64
CA SER A 277 14.52 6.73 6.70
C SER A 277 15.52 7.82 6.26
N LEU A 278 15.04 9.03 5.97
CA LEU A 278 15.88 10.17 5.65
C LEU A 278 16.76 10.57 6.85
N GLN A 279 16.19 10.68 8.04
CA GLN A 279 16.92 11.00 9.25
C GLN A 279 18.00 9.95 9.58
N ASN A 280 17.69 8.66 9.40
CA ASN A 280 18.66 7.59 9.57
C ASN A 280 19.79 7.67 8.52
N GLY A 281 19.47 8.02 7.27
CA GLY A 281 20.47 8.28 6.24
C GLY A 281 21.38 9.45 6.59
N LEU A 282 20.84 10.53 7.16
CA LEU A 282 21.60 11.71 7.62
C LEU A 282 22.59 11.37 8.74
N LYS A 283 22.29 10.42 9.62
CA LYS A 283 23.24 9.94 10.66
C LYS A 283 24.52 9.38 10.05
N GLY A 284 24.45 8.81 8.84
CA GLY A 284 25.58 8.28 8.09
C GLY A 284 26.49 9.35 7.44
N ILE A 285 26.07 10.60 7.36
CA ILE A 285 26.90 11.69 6.81
C ILE A 285 28.06 11.97 7.76
N ARG A 286 29.25 12.20 7.20
CA ARG A 286 30.47 12.48 7.99
C ARG A 286 30.37 13.85 8.66
N ASP A 287 30.95 13.98 9.85
CA ASP A 287 30.84 15.19 10.67
C ASP A 287 31.39 16.45 10.00
N GLU A 288 32.38 16.32 9.14
CA GLU A 288 32.94 17.44 8.35
C GLU A 288 31.94 18.08 7.41
N PHE A 289 30.86 17.36 7.03
CA PHE A 289 29.76 17.86 6.20
C PHE A 289 28.52 18.22 7.01
N LYS A 290 28.43 17.73 8.26
CA LYS A 290 27.35 18.09 9.19
C LYS A 290 27.57 19.44 9.83
N TYR A 291 28.84 19.81 10.10
CA TYR A 291 29.19 20.97 10.91
C TYR A 291 30.14 21.91 10.16
N GLU A 292 29.88 23.21 10.30
CA GLU A 292 30.77 24.27 9.79
C GLU A 292 31.77 24.66 10.89
N ALA A 293 32.98 25.02 10.51
CA ALA A 293 33.95 25.56 11.43
C ALA A 293 33.46 26.90 12.01
N GLY A 294 33.30 27.01 13.31
CA GLY A 294 32.87 28.24 13.97
C GLY A 294 33.89 29.36 13.76
N SER A 295 33.47 30.51 13.33
CA SER A 295 34.29 31.75 13.30
C SER A 295 34.38 32.31 14.71
N GLY A 296 35.35 31.90 15.49
CA GLY A 296 35.58 32.43 16.83
C GLY A 296 36.20 31.42 17.80
N ASN A 297 36.77 31.93 18.88
CA ASN A 297 37.49 31.19 19.92
C ASN A 297 36.66 30.21 20.79
N THR A 298 35.40 29.97 20.43
CA THR A 298 34.52 28.98 21.08
C THR A 298 34.38 27.76 20.21
N ALA A 299 34.71 26.60 20.75
CA ALA A 299 34.71 25.27 20.10
C ALA A 299 33.32 24.73 19.78
N GLU A 300 32.30 25.58 19.65
CA GLU A 300 30.94 25.15 19.27
C GLU A 300 30.86 24.91 17.77
N LYS A 301 30.71 23.63 17.40
CA LYS A 301 30.41 23.21 16.02
C LYS A 301 29.02 23.64 15.68
N LYS A 302 28.87 24.52 14.69
CA LYS A 302 27.55 24.93 14.17
C LYS A 302 27.08 23.96 13.08
N GLU A 303 25.85 23.45 13.16
CA GLU A 303 25.29 22.61 12.11
C GLU A 303 25.31 23.34 10.75
N SER A 304 25.73 22.64 9.70
CA SER A 304 25.68 23.19 8.34
C SER A 304 24.23 23.43 7.91
N ARG A 305 24.00 24.48 7.14
CA ARG A 305 22.65 24.86 6.70
C ARG A 305 21.93 23.73 5.97
N VAL A 306 22.65 22.99 5.13
CA VAL A 306 22.10 21.83 4.37
C VAL A 306 21.68 20.73 5.31
N TYR A 307 22.55 20.34 6.25
CA TYR A 307 22.27 19.30 7.21
C TYR A 307 21.07 19.64 8.09
N LYS A 308 21.03 20.86 8.64
CA LYS A 308 19.94 21.34 9.46
C LYS A 308 18.62 21.32 8.68
N LYS A 309 18.59 21.84 7.45
CA LYS A 309 17.39 21.86 6.62
C LYS A 309 16.83 20.47 6.34
N LEU A 310 17.70 19.48 6.06
CA LEU A 310 17.28 18.11 5.83
C LEU A 310 16.86 17.40 7.11
N LYS A 311 17.48 17.72 8.25
CA LYS A 311 17.14 17.18 9.57
C LYS A 311 15.75 17.63 10.04
N ASP A 312 15.40 18.89 9.76
CA ASP A 312 14.15 19.51 10.19
C ASP A 312 12.97 19.17 9.25
N LEU A 313 13.16 18.30 8.24
CA LEU A 313 12.08 17.88 7.34
C LEU A 313 11.06 17.00 8.06
N GLU A 314 9.80 17.37 7.94
CA GLU A 314 8.67 16.59 8.43
C GLU A 314 7.91 15.91 7.28
N GLY A 315 7.52 14.64 7.51
CA GLY A 315 6.62 13.91 6.60
C GLY A 315 5.16 14.33 6.80
N SER A 316 4.39 14.36 5.73
CA SER A 316 2.96 14.64 5.81
C SER A 316 2.15 13.75 4.86
N THR A 317 0.84 13.62 5.09
CA THR A 317 -0.01 13.01 4.07
C THR A 317 -0.24 13.99 2.92
N ILE A 318 -0.46 13.45 1.70
CA ILE A 318 -0.79 14.28 0.51
C ILE A 318 -2.02 15.15 0.80
N HIS A 319 -3.04 14.63 1.48
CA HIS A 319 -4.22 15.40 1.88
C HIS A 319 -3.87 16.59 2.77
N ARG A 320 -2.96 16.41 3.73
CA ARG A 320 -2.49 17.49 4.61
C ARG A 320 -1.63 18.49 3.86
N LEU A 321 -0.73 18.01 2.98
CA LEU A 321 0.08 18.85 2.11
C LEU A 321 -0.79 19.79 1.27
N LEU A 322 -1.83 19.24 0.63
CA LEU A 322 -2.77 20.01 -0.21
C LEU A 322 -3.80 20.81 0.59
N LYS A 323 -3.77 20.72 1.93
CA LYS A 323 -4.72 21.37 2.86
C LYS A 323 -6.18 21.03 2.53
N TYR A 324 -6.51 19.74 2.58
CA TYR A 324 -7.89 19.28 2.37
C TYR A 324 -8.84 19.87 3.43
N SER A 325 -9.94 20.45 2.97
CA SER A 325 -11.01 21.00 3.81
C SER A 325 -12.29 20.21 3.63
N ARG A 326 -12.79 19.63 4.73
CA ARG A 326 -14.08 18.92 4.73
C ARG A 326 -15.26 19.86 4.47
N SER A 327 -15.18 21.12 4.91
CA SER A 327 -16.26 22.10 4.74
C SER A 327 -16.46 22.48 3.27
N ASN A 328 -15.38 22.54 2.49
CA ASN A 328 -15.41 22.92 1.08
C ASN A 328 -15.31 21.71 0.15
N ASN A 329 -15.16 20.50 0.72
CA ASN A 329 -14.91 19.25 0.00
C ASN A 329 -13.86 19.38 -1.10
N GLY A 330 -12.74 20.06 -0.78
CA GLY A 330 -11.70 20.36 -1.76
C GLY A 330 -10.35 20.67 -1.13
N PHE A 331 -9.36 20.87 -1.99
CA PHE A 331 -7.99 21.21 -1.62
C PHE A 331 -7.75 22.71 -1.77
N SER A 332 -7.03 23.33 -0.80
CA SER A 332 -6.63 24.73 -0.91
C SER A 332 -5.58 24.93 -1.99
N TYR A 333 -4.59 24.02 -2.06
CA TYR A 333 -3.65 24.02 -3.18
C TYR A 333 -4.25 23.25 -4.37
N ASN A 334 -4.29 23.91 -5.53
CA ASN A 334 -4.90 23.42 -6.76
C ASN A 334 -4.34 24.20 -7.97
N ALA A 335 -4.93 24.05 -9.16
CA ALA A 335 -4.48 24.75 -10.37
C ALA A 335 -4.51 26.30 -10.30
N LYS A 336 -5.36 26.87 -9.42
CA LYS A 336 -5.46 28.34 -9.23
C LYS A 336 -4.51 28.86 -8.17
N GLU A 337 -4.23 28.04 -7.14
CA GLU A 337 -3.34 28.37 -6.05
C GLU A 337 -2.29 27.26 -5.91
N GLN A 338 -1.23 27.40 -6.68
CA GLN A 338 -0.12 26.46 -6.70
C GLN A 338 0.95 26.81 -5.65
N PHE A 339 1.81 25.84 -5.35
CA PHE A 339 3.00 26.04 -4.54
C PHE A 339 4.00 27.00 -5.24
N SER A 340 5.06 27.37 -4.54
CA SER A 340 6.16 28.14 -5.13
C SER A 340 6.94 27.30 -6.15
N GLU A 341 7.38 27.91 -7.26
CA GLU A 341 8.27 27.30 -8.25
C GLU A 341 9.61 26.82 -7.65
N LYS A 342 10.04 27.45 -6.54
CA LYS A 342 11.25 27.04 -5.80
C LYS A 342 10.98 25.91 -4.82
N SER A 343 9.98 25.09 -5.06
CA SER A 343 9.65 23.94 -4.18
C SER A 343 10.21 22.63 -4.72
N ILE A 344 10.53 21.74 -3.80
CA ILE A 344 10.93 20.36 -4.09
C ILE A 344 9.93 19.42 -3.41
N PHE A 345 9.32 18.53 -4.18
CA PHE A 345 8.37 17.55 -3.70
C PHE A 345 8.96 16.16 -3.75
N VAL A 346 8.84 15.43 -2.67
CA VAL A 346 9.17 13.99 -2.59
C VAL A 346 7.89 13.27 -2.20
N ILE A 347 7.40 12.43 -3.09
CA ILE A 347 6.15 11.67 -2.93
C ILE A 347 6.50 10.20 -2.86
N ASP A 348 6.29 9.56 -1.71
CA ASP A 348 6.57 8.13 -1.53
C ASP A 348 5.31 7.27 -1.54
N GLU A 349 5.47 5.96 -1.70
CA GLU A 349 4.41 4.95 -1.80
C GLU A 349 3.35 5.32 -2.87
N ALA A 350 3.81 5.79 -4.03
CA ALA A 350 2.93 6.28 -5.10
C ALA A 350 2.01 5.19 -5.69
N SER A 351 2.29 3.91 -5.50
CA SER A 351 1.39 2.81 -5.88
C SER A 351 0.02 2.89 -5.19
N MET A 352 -0.04 3.52 -4.00
CA MET A 352 -1.26 3.66 -3.20
C MET A 352 -2.06 4.93 -3.53
N ILE A 353 -1.62 5.77 -4.45
CA ILE A 353 -2.30 7.02 -4.80
C ILE A 353 -3.36 6.74 -5.87
N ASP A 354 -4.62 7.08 -5.57
CA ASP A 354 -5.71 6.99 -6.54
C ASP A 354 -5.65 8.10 -7.60
N ILE A 355 -6.42 7.94 -8.68
CA ILE A 355 -6.39 8.85 -9.83
C ILE A 355 -6.80 10.30 -9.47
N ASN A 356 -7.77 10.48 -8.58
CA ASN A 356 -8.25 11.83 -8.21
C ASN A 356 -7.23 12.56 -7.33
N LEU A 357 -6.64 11.84 -6.36
CA LEU A 357 -5.61 12.42 -5.49
C LEU A 357 -4.34 12.72 -6.27
N PHE A 358 -3.96 11.85 -7.23
CA PHE A 358 -2.81 12.08 -8.10
C PHE A 358 -3.02 13.30 -9.00
N ALA A 359 -4.20 13.43 -9.64
CA ALA A 359 -4.56 14.61 -10.41
C ALA A 359 -4.52 15.88 -9.58
N SER A 360 -5.07 15.85 -8.36
CA SER A 360 -5.08 17.00 -7.45
C SER A 360 -3.66 17.41 -7.02
N LEU A 361 -2.78 16.43 -6.79
CA LEU A 361 -1.38 16.67 -6.45
C LEU A 361 -0.65 17.37 -7.60
N LEU A 362 -0.74 16.83 -8.81
CA LEU A 362 -0.03 17.40 -9.97
C LEU A 362 -0.50 18.81 -10.31
N GLN A 363 -1.80 19.12 -10.20
CA GLN A 363 -2.33 20.46 -10.42
C GLN A 363 -1.76 21.52 -9.48
N ALA A 364 -1.45 21.14 -8.25
CA ALA A 364 -0.94 22.05 -7.24
C ALA A 364 0.55 22.36 -7.40
N ILE A 365 1.27 21.59 -8.21
CA ILE A 365 2.72 21.73 -8.42
C ILE A 365 2.98 22.56 -9.67
N PRO A 366 3.67 23.73 -9.57
CA PRO A 366 3.99 24.54 -10.73
C PRO A 366 5.10 23.92 -11.59
N GLU A 367 5.15 24.28 -12.87
CA GLU A 367 6.11 23.72 -13.84
C GLU A 367 7.58 23.89 -13.44
N GLY A 368 7.92 24.99 -12.75
CA GLY A 368 9.29 25.28 -12.28
C GLY A 368 9.74 24.48 -11.07
N ALA A 369 8.84 23.78 -10.38
CA ALA A 369 9.16 23.01 -9.19
C ALA A 369 9.83 21.67 -9.53
N LYS A 370 10.56 21.11 -8.55
CA LYS A 370 11.12 19.76 -8.62
C LYS A 370 10.16 18.76 -7.99
N ILE A 371 9.97 17.59 -8.65
CA ILE A 371 9.17 16.50 -8.11
C ILE A 371 9.87 15.15 -8.30
N PHE A 372 9.92 14.36 -7.21
CA PHE A 372 10.42 13.00 -7.20
C PHE A 372 9.31 12.09 -6.69
N ILE A 373 8.84 11.17 -7.54
CA ILE A 373 7.79 10.20 -7.20
C ILE A 373 8.43 8.84 -6.99
N LEU A 374 8.22 8.25 -5.81
CA LEU A 374 8.78 6.97 -5.42
C LEU A 374 7.66 5.93 -5.32
N GLY A 375 7.92 4.70 -5.75
CA GLY A 375 6.95 3.63 -5.61
C GLY A 375 7.44 2.29 -6.13
N ASP A 376 6.61 1.28 -5.94
CA ASP A 376 6.81 -0.07 -6.45
C ASP A 376 5.54 -0.49 -7.22
N PRO A 377 5.57 -0.58 -8.55
CA PRO A 377 4.39 -0.90 -9.36
C PRO A 377 3.87 -2.33 -9.16
N TYR A 378 4.65 -3.21 -8.55
CA TYR A 378 4.26 -4.59 -8.26
C TYR A 378 3.57 -4.76 -6.91
N GLN A 379 3.60 -3.74 -6.05
CA GLN A 379 2.83 -3.73 -4.82
C GLN A 379 1.35 -3.46 -5.11
N LEU A 380 0.53 -3.65 -4.08
CA LEU A 380 -0.90 -3.39 -4.16
C LEU A 380 -1.18 -1.96 -4.63
N PRO A 381 -2.06 -1.78 -5.62
CA PRO A 381 -2.51 -0.45 -6.03
C PRO A 381 -3.38 0.21 -4.96
N SER A 382 -3.79 1.47 -5.22
CA SER A 382 -4.74 2.20 -4.37
C SER A 382 -6.03 1.39 -4.14
N VAL A 383 -6.70 1.62 -3.01
CA VAL A 383 -8.03 1.03 -2.76
C VAL A 383 -9.05 1.66 -3.71
N ASP A 384 -8.99 2.98 -3.86
CA ASP A 384 -9.84 3.73 -4.79
C ASP A 384 -9.41 3.57 -6.26
N ALA A 385 -10.20 4.10 -7.19
CA ALA A 385 -10.03 3.89 -8.62
C ALA A 385 -8.65 4.35 -9.15
N GLY A 386 -8.10 3.53 -10.03
CA GLY A 386 -6.87 3.75 -10.75
C GLY A 386 -5.65 3.03 -10.19
N ALA A 387 -4.77 2.61 -11.08
CA ALA A 387 -3.43 2.11 -10.79
C ALA A 387 -2.42 3.03 -11.50
N VAL A 388 -2.44 4.31 -11.12
CA VAL A 388 -1.81 5.40 -11.89
C VAL A 388 -0.32 5.17 -12.09
N LEU A 389 0.41 4.79 -11.04
CA LEU A 389 1.85 4.51 -11.16
C LEU A 389 2.12 3.38 -12.17
N GLY A 390 1.36 2.30 -12.10
CA GLY A 390 1.51 1.16 -13.00
C GLY A 390 1.24 1.54 -14.47
N GLU A 391 0.24 2.40 -14.71
CA GLU A 391 -0.09 2.86 -16.07
C GLU A 391 0.97 3.78 -16.65
N ILE A 392 1.46 4.75 -15.88
CA ILE A 392 2.52 5.68 -16.31
C ILE A 392 3.81 4.93 -16.68
N LEU A 393 4.06 3.80 -16.04
CA LEU A 393 5.25 2.99 -16.26
C LEU A 393 5.13 1.96 -17.39
N LYS A 394 3.97 1.87 -18.05
CA LYS A 394 3.80 0.99 -19.22
C LYS A 394 4.67 1.47 -20.40
N PRO A 395 5.21 0.54 -21.23
CA PRO A 395 6.15 0.90 -22.31
C PRO A 395 5.57 1.76 -23.44
N ARG A 396 4.34 2.25 -23.30
CA ARG A 396 3.66 3.09 -24.32
C ARG A 396 4.24 4.52 -24.36
N SER A 397 4.84 4.98 -23.26
CA SER A 397 5.49 6.28 -23.23
C SER A 397 6.81 6.25 -24.00
N LYS A 398 6.98 7.19 -24.97
CA LYS A 398 8.25 7.41 -25.66
C LYS A 398 9.22 8.24 -24.81
N LYS A 399 8.77 8.78 -23.68
CA LYS A 399 9.54 9.68 -22.82
C LYS A 399 10.20 8.90 -21.69
N ASP A 400 11.49 9.08 -21.48
CA ASP A 400 12.23 8.48 -20.37
C ASP A 400 12.43 9.49 -19.24
N PHE A 401 11.53 9.45 -18.25
CA PHE A 401 11.61 10.18 -16.98
C PHE A 401 11.65 9.22 -15.79
N THR A 402 12.00 7.97 -16.02
CA THR A 402 11.98 6.94 -14.99
C THR A 402 13.37 6.39 -14.71
N VAL A 403 13.61 6.01 -13.44
CA VAL A 403 14.77 5.22 -13.06
C VAL A 403 14.29 4.00 -12.27
N ARG A 404 14.63 2.81 -12.75
CA ARG A 404 14.28 1.55 -12.10
C ARG A 404 15.46 1.05 -11.28
N LEU A 405 15.27 0.94 -9.95
CA LEU A 405 16.26 0.35 -9.05
C LEU A 405 15.96 -1.14 -8.91
N THR A 406 16.82 -1.98 -9.44
CA THR A 406 16.63 -3.45 -9.47
C THR A 406 17.36 -4.16 -8.34
N LYS A 407 18.52 -3.63 -7.91
CA LYS A 407 19.34 -4.24 -6.86
C LYS A 407 18.83 -3.88 -5.48
N SER A 408 18.44 -4.89 -4.69
CA SER A 408 18.00 -4.72 -3.31
C SER A 408 19.17 -4.90 -2.34
N ASN A 409 19.33 -3.99 -1.38
CA ASN A 409 20.26 -4.14 -0.27
C ASN A 409 19.71 -5.07 0.82
N ARG A 410 18.41 -5.35 0.82
CA ARG A 410 17.74 -6.26 1.74
C ARG A 410 17.81 -7.70 1.27
N PHE A 411 17.52 -7.90 0.00
CA PHE A 411 17.52 -9.19 -0.66
C PHE A 411 18.72 -9.28 -1.59
N THR A 412 19.78 -9.94 -1.12
CA THR A 412 20.95 -10.25 -1.95
C THR A 412 20.58 -11.21 -3.08
N ASP A 413 21.46 -11.41 -4.05
CA ASP A 413 21.17 -12.32 -5.18
C ASP A 413 20.94 -13.77 -4.73
N ASP A 414 21.48 -14.16 -3.58
CA ASP A 414 21.28 -15.47 -2.96
C ASP A 414 20.06 -15.53 -2.03
N SER A 415 19.32 -14.42 -1.87
CA SER A 415 18.19 -14.36 -0.95
C SER A 415 17.03 -15.23 -1.44
N VAL A 416 16.59 -16.16 -0.59
CA VAL A 416 15.45 -17.05 -0.88
C VAL A 416 14.15 -16.25 -1.01
N ILE A 417 13.93 -15.30 -0.09
CA ILE A 417 12.75 -14.40 -0.13
C ILE A 417 12.83 -13.50 -1.38
N GLY A 418 14.02 -12.96 -1.67
CA GLY A 418 14.24 -12.11 -2.83
C GLY A 418 14.00 -12.84 -4.15
N ASN A 419 14.46 -14.08 -4.27
CA ASN A 419 14.25 -14.91 -5.45
C ASN A 419 12.79 -15.28 -5.63
N LEU A 420 12.08 -15.65 -4.54
CA LEU A 420 10.64 -15.88 -4.60
C LEU A 420 9.89 -14.63 -5.07
N ALA A 421 10.25 -13.45 -4.56
CA ALA A 421 9.62 -12.19 -4.99
C ALA A 421 9.88 -11.88 -6.48
N LYS A 422 11.10 -12.21 -7.01
CA LYS A 422 11.40 -12.09 -8.43
C LYS A 422 10.59 -13.08 -9.29
N GLU A 423 10.45 -14.32 -8.85
CA GLU A 423 9.65 -15.34 -9.54
C GLU A 423 8.16 -14.98 -9.60
N ILE A 424 7.60 -14.47 -8.48
CA ILE A 424 6.21 -13.97 -8.45
C ILE A 424 6.02 -12.81 -9.44
N LYS A 425 6.97 -11.88 -9.52
CA LYS A 425 6.92 -10.81 -10.53
C LYS A 425 6.96 -11.36 -11.96
N ALA A 426 7.82 -12.32 -12.21
CA ALA A 426 7.93 -12.95 -13.52
C ALA A 426 6.62 -13.62 -13.95
N CYS A 427 5.91 -14.28 -13.03
CA CYS A 427 4.57 -14.83 -13.30
C CYS A 427 3.54 -13.75 -13.67
N ALA A 428 3.70 -12.53 -13.13
CA ALA A 428 2.84 -11.40 -13.48
C ALA A 428 3.13 -10.83 -14.88
N GLU A 429 4.41 -10.87 -15.29
CA GLU A 429 4.87 -10.32 -16.56
C GLU A 429 4.66 -11.32 -17.74
N ASP A 430 4.80 -12.61 -17.48
CA ASP A 430 4.63 -13.68 -18.49
C ASP A 430 3.80 -14.84 -17.91
N LYS A 431 2.60 -15.00 -18.43
CA LYS A 431 1.66 -16.09 -18.07
C LYS A 431 2.15 -17.51 -18.37
N ASN A 432 3.23 -17.66 -19.14
CA ASN A 432 3.84 -18.96 -19.41
C ASN A 432 4.81 -19.42 -18.32
N ILE A 433 5.15 -18.56 -17.38
CA ILE A 433 6.03 -18.89 -16.26
C ILE A 433 5.22 -19.61 -15.17
N ALA A 434 5.61 -20.84 -14.86
CA ALA A 434 4.92 -21.64 -13.83
C ALA A 434 5.14 -21.06 -12.42
N ALA A 435 4.09 -21.12 -11.59
CA ALA A 435 4.16 -20.74 -10.19
C ALA A 435 5.22 -21.55 -9.43
N PRO A 436 6.02 -20.96 -8.54
CA PRO A 436 7.15 -21.60 -7.85
C PRO A 436 6.73 -22.53 -6.69
N VAL A 437 5.76 -23.42 -6.90
CA VAL A 437 5.14 -24.25 -5.86
C VAL A 437 6.11 -25.29 -5.27
N HIS A 438 7.07 -25.81 -6.04
CA HIS A 438 7.88 -26.96 -5.63
C HIS A 438 9.19 -26.64 -4.90
N ARG A 439 9.42 -25.36 -4.51
CA ARG A 439 10.70 -24.92 -3.94
C ARG A 439 10.69 -24.63 -2.45
N PHE A 440 9.58 -24.92 -1.76
CA PHE A 440 9.44 -24.53 -0.36
C PHE A 440 9.86 -25.65 0.60
N SER A 441 10.54 -25.29 1.66
CA SER A 441 10.77 -26.17 2.80
C SER A 441 9.52 -26.18 3.69
N LEU A 442 9.16 -27.34 4.21
CA LEU A 442 8.13 -27.43 5.25
C LEU A 442 8.62 -26.75 6.53
N HIS A 443 7.74 -26.07 7.24
CA HIS A 443 8.14 -25.40 8.48
C HIS A 443 8.43 -26.44 9.58
N PRO A 444 9.67 -26.54 10.12
CA PRO A 444 10.07 -27.65 10.99
C PRO A 444 9.18 -27.85 12.21
N ALA A 445 8.73 -26.76 12.83
CA ALA A 445 7.89 -26.81 14.02
C ALA A 445 6.40 -27.07 13.71
N LEU A 446 5.93 -26.80 12.50
CA LEU A 446 4.57 -27.08 12.06
C LEU A 446 4.41 -28.53 11.61
N ASP A 447 5.45 -29.13 11.03
CA ASP A 447 5.48 -30.53 10.64
C ASP A 447 5.50 -31.49 11.83
N SER A 448 6.31 -31.22 12.85
CA SER A 448 6.35 -32.03 14.06
C SER A 448 5.02 -32.04 14.83
N ALA A 449 4.17 -31.05 14.58
CA ALA A 449 2.83 -30.96 15.17
C ALA A 449 1.76 -31.75 14.38
N VAL A 450 2.07 -32.38 13.25
CA VAL A 450 1.16 -33.17 12.39
C VAL A 450 1.13 -34.67 12.80
N ALA A 451 2.07 -35.13 13.64
CA ALA A 451 2.03 -36.53 14.10
C ALA A 451 0.74 -36.78 14.92
N PRO A 452 -0.14 -37.71 14.50
CA PRO A 452 -1.27 -38.11 15.32
C PRO A 452 -0.76 -38.99 16.47
N ASP A 453 -1.38 -38.80 17.64
CA ASP A 453 -1.32 -39.70 18.79
C ASP A 453 0.02 -39.84 19.58
N ALA A 454 0.31 -38.81 20.39
CA ALA A 454 0.93 -39.07 21.67
C ALA A 454 -0.05 -38.69 22.80
N PRO A 455 -0.31 -39.57 23.80
CA PRO A 455 -1.24 -39.23 24.87
C PRO A 455 -0.71 -38.09 25.71
N ALA A 456 -1.59 -37.15 26.03
CA ALA A 456 -1.30 -36.01 26.91
C ALA A 456 -0.80 -36.56 28.26
N LYS A 457 0.48 -36.45 28.53
CA LYS A 457 1.01 -36.56 29.88
C LYS A 457 0.87 -35.20 30.55
N ASP A 458 -0.02 -35.19 31.54
CA ASP A 458 -0.11 -34.16 32.56
C ASP A 458 1.27 -34.03 33.25
N SER A 459 2.00 -33.02 32.93
CA SER A 459 3.10 -32.51 33.78
C SER A 459 3.49 -31.11 33.31
N GLY A 460 3.49 -30.20 34.25
CA GLY A 460 3.93 -28.81 34.27
C GLY A 460 4.67 -28.25 33.06
N THR A 461 4.02 -27.32 32.41
CA THR A 461 4.52 -26.19 31.64
C THR A 461 6.03 -26.12 31.37
N GLU A 462 6.52 -26.86 30.40
CA GLU A 462 7.70 -26.46 29.65
C GLU A 462 7.28 -25.95 28.28
N VAL A 463 7.49 -24.65 28.08
CA VAL A 463 7.32 -23.99 26.79
C VAL A 463 8.37 -24.55 25.84
N PRO A 464 8.03 -24.99 24.64
CA PRO A 464 9.06 -25.32 23.64
C PRO A 464 9.81 -24.03 23.26
N ALA A 465 11.01 -23.89 23.79
CA ALA A 465 11.96 -22.79 23.48
C ALA A 465 12.58 -22.95 22.07
N GLN A 466 11.76 -23.22 21.03
CA GLN A 466 12.29 -23.55 19.70
C GLN A 466 12.06 -22.50 18.61
N SER A 467 11.62 -21.28 18.94
CA SER A 467 11.41 -20.25 17.91
C SER A 467 12.63 -19.37 17.61
N GLU A 468 13.74 -19.51 18.31
CA GLU A 468 14.90 -18.62 18.17
C GLU A 468 15.93 -19.03 17.10
N ASN A 469 15.86 -20.24 16.54
CA ASN A 469 16.81 -20.76 15.56
C ASN A 469 16.24 -20.95 14.14
N LEU A 470 15.28 -20.12 13.73
CA LEU A 470 14.89 -20.11 12.32
C LEU A 470 16.05 -19.58 11.47
N PRO A 471 16.37 -20.24 10.34
CA PRO A 471 17.43 -19.77 9.45
C PRO A 471 17.14 -18.35 9.00
N LYS A 472 18.19 -17.55 8.85
CA LYS A 472 18.07 -16.23 8.24
C LYS A 472 17.76 -16.42 6.76
N ASP A 473 16.79 -15.65 6.22
CA ASP A 473 16.41 -15.70 4.81
C ASP A 473 15.86 -17.07 4.39
N ALA A 474 14.68 -17.40 4.88
CA ALA A 474 14.00 -18.65 4.54
C ALA A 474 12.53 -18.44 4.18
N VAL A 475 12.05 -19.29 3.29
CA VAL A 475 10.64 -19.39 2.91
C VAL A 475 10.13 -20.75 3.32
N PHE A 476 9.05 -20.75 4.11
CA PHE A 476 8.35 -21.96 4.54
C PHE A 476 6.95 -21.98 3.95
N TYR A 477 6.47 -23.17 3.71
CA TYR A 477 5.12 -23.40 3.23
C TYR A 477 4.39 -24.39 4.15
N TYR A 478 3.14 -24.07 4.48
CA TYR A 478 2.25 -24.98 5.16
C TYR A 478 1.01 -25.19 4.30
N SER A 479 0.85 -26.42 3.78
CA SER A 479 -0.30 -26.77 2.96
C SER A 479 -1.54 -26.94 3.84
N LEU A 480 -2.54 -26.13 3.59
CA LEU A 480 -3.84 -26.35 4.19
C LEU A 480 -4.47 -27.60 3.58
N PRO A 481 -5.20 -28.42 4.36
CA PRO A 481 -5.87 -29.58 3.82
C PRO A 481 -6.84 -29.20 2.70
N ALA A 482 -6.74 -29.90 1.57
CA ALA A 482 -7.65 -29.76 0.44
C ALA A 482 -9.06 -30.31 0.79
N GLY A 483 -10.06 -29.80 0.06
CA GLY A 483 -11.46 -30.23 0.21
C GLY A 483 -12.23 -29.51 1.33
N THR A 484 -13.50 -29.91 1.48
CA THR A 484 -14.43 -29.30 2.45
C THR A 484 -14.14 -29.82 3.85
N GLN A 485 -13.68 -28.92 4.73
CA GLN A 485 -13.50 -29.21 6.14
C GLN A 485 -14.67 -28.68 6.96
N THR A 486 -14.92 -29.31 8.12
CA THR A 486 -15.85 -28.73 9.09
C THR A 486 -15.23 -27.49 9.73
N LYS A 487 -16.06 -26.53 10.12
CA LYS A 487 -15.62 -25.32 10.82
C LYS A 487 -14.76 -25.63 12.06
N LYS A 488 -15.03 -26.75 12.75
CA LYS A 488 -14.26 -27.20 13.89
C LYS A 488 -12.84 -27.60 13.49
N GLN A 489 -12.69 -28.41 12.43
CA GLN A 489 -11.38 -28.83 11.93
C GLN A 489 -10.51 -27.65 11.50
N GLU A 490 -11.10 -26.68 10.82
CA GLU A 490 -10.37 -25.45 10.42
C GLU A 490 -9.96 -24.62 11.63
N THR A 491 -10.82 -24.51 12.67
CA THR A 491 -10.49 -23.81 13.91
C THR A 491 -9.36 -24.51 14.65
N ASP A 492 -9.39 -25.86 14.74
CA ASP A 492 -8.34 -26.66 15.37
C ASP A 492 -6.99 -26.50 14.62
N THR A 493 -7.03 -26.47 13.29
CA THR A 493 -5.85 -26.19 12.45
C THR A 493 -5.28 -24.79 12.73
N LEU A 494 -6.15 -23.77 12.78
CA LEU A 494 -5.71 -22.41 13.11
C LEU A 494 -5.08 -22.33 14.50
N GLU A 495 -5.69 -22.92 15.51
CA GLU A 495 -5.13 -22.92 16.88
C GLU A 495 -3.78 -23.62 16.94
N LYS A 496 -3.58 -24.69 16.21
CA LYS A 496 -2.30 -25.40 16.09
C LYS A 496 -1.20 -24.50 15.51
N ILE A 497 -1.50 -23.82 14.38
CA ILE A 497 -0.60 -22.88 13.74
C ILE A 497 -0.27 -21.73 14.70
N LEU A 498 -1.27 -21.18 15.38
CA LEU A 498 -1.08 -20.07 16.31
C LEU A 498 -0.24 -20.45 17.53
N LYS A 499 -0.43 -21.63 18.12
CA LYS A 499 0.39 -22.12 19.25
C LYS A 499 1.88 -22.14 18.88
N THR A 500 2.20 -22.57 17.66
CA THR A 500 3.58 -22.54 17.17
C THR A 500 4.07 -21.12 16.93
N TRP A 501 3.21 -20.25 16.35
CA TRP A 501 3.58 -18.88 16.00
C TRP A 501 3.79 -18.00 17.23
N ILE A 502 2.94 -18.12 18.24
CA ILE A 502 2.93 -17.23 19.43
C ILE A 502 4.24 -17.33 20.23
N GLY A 503 4.89 -18.48 20.31
CA GLY A 503 6.13 -18.79 21.04
C GLY A 503 6.76 -17.63 21.82
N GLY A 504 7.54 -16.78 21.16
CA GLY A 504 8.24 -15.66 21.81
C GLY A 504 7.32 -14.52 22.33
N PHE A 505 6.04 -14.48 21.95
CA PHE A 505 5.11 -13.44 22.41
C PHE A 505 4.47 -13.74 23.79
N TYR A 506 4.74 -14.90 24.36
CA TYR A 506 4.35 -15.19 25.74
C TYR A 506 5.05 -14.29 26.77
N GLU A 507 6.18 -13.71 26.43
CA GLU A 507 6.91 -12.75 27.28
C GLU A 507 6.26 -11.36 27.31
N LEU A 508 5.47 -10.98 26.29
CA LEU A 508 4.88 -9.65 26.19
C LEU A 508 4.08 -9.22 27.42
N PRO A 509 3.19 -10.08 28.00
CA PRO A 509 2.44 -9.69 29.21
C PRO A 509 3.36 -9.36 30.40
N LYS A 510 4.40 -10.15 30.61
CA LYS A 510 5.35 -9.93 31.71
C LYS A 510 6.14 -8.65 31.52
N MET A 511 6.70 -8.45 30.33
CA MET A 511 7.47 -7.23 30.00
C MET A 511 6.61 -5.97 30.11
N ALA A 512 5.34 -6.04 29.67
CA ALA A 512 4.41 -4.92 29.71
C ALA A 512 4.06 -4.48 31.15
N LEU A 513 4.02 -5.42 32.09
CA LEU A 513 3.78 -5.13 33.52
C LEU A 513 4.98 -4.48 34.22
N GLU A 514 6.17 -4.53 33.61
CA GLU A 514 7.39 -3.90 34.16
C GLU A 514 7.55 -2.43 33.70
N ILE A 515 6.65 -1.93 32.84
CA ILE A 515 6.70 -0.57 32.31
C ILE A 515 5.72 0.31 33.08
N ASP A 516 6.25 1.39 33.71
CA ASP A 516 5.43 2.45 34.30
C ASP A 516 5.18 3.55 33.24
N PRO A 517 3.92 3.78 32.81
CA PRO A 517 3.60 4.81 31.82
C PRO A 517 3.96 6.25 32.25
N GLU A 518 4.04 6.52 33.57
CA GLU A 518 4.36 7.86 34.09
C GLU A 518 5.86 8.08 34.31
N ASN A 519 6.62 6.98 34.48
CA ASN A 519 8.07 7.03 34.60
C ASN A 519 8.73 5.90 33.80
N PRO A 520 8.66 5.97 32.46
CA PRO A 520 9.05 4.85 31.59
C PRO A 520 10.57 4.65 31.56
N ASP A 521 10.98 3.41 31.77
CA ASP A 521 12.35 2.95 31.49
C ASP A 521 12.52 2.76 29.98
N LYS A 522 13.38 3.55 29.35
CA LYS A 522 13.58 3.57 27.89
C LYS A 522 14.08 2.22 27.36
N ASP A 523 14.98 1.56 28.08
CA ASP A 523 15.54 0.27 27.64
C ASP A 523 14.49 -0.84 27.67
N LYS A 524 13.63 -0.85 28.69
CA LYS A 524 12.49 -1.79 28.76
C LYS A 524 11.47 -1.52 27.67
N CYS A 525 11.15 -0.25 27.42
CA CYS A 525 10.25 0.14 26.33
C CYS A 525 10.81 -0.28 24.96
N GLU A 526 12.10 -0.09 24.71
CA GLU A 526 12.73 -0.51 23.48
C GLU A 526 12.72 -2.05 23.33
N ALA A 527 13.04 -2.78 24.39
CA ALA A 527 13.07 -4.24 24.36
C ALA A 527 11.71 -4.87 24.02
N ILE A 528 10.62 -4.40 24.64
CA ILE A 528 9.27 -4.90 24.31
C ILE A 528 8.82 -4.46 22.92
N TRP A 529 9.19 -3.26 22.51
CA TRP A 529 8.89 -2.74 21.18
C TRP A 529 9.57 -3.58 20.10
N GLU A 530 10.87 -3.85 20.23
CA GLU A 530 11.59 -4.72 19.32
C GLU A 530 10.99 -6.13 19.26
N LEU A 531 10.62 -6.70 20.42
CA LEU A 531 9.94 -7.99 20.46
C LEU A 531 8.62 -7.96 19.66
N SER A 532 7.84 -6.90 19.81
CA SER A 532 6.55 -6.73 19.11
C SER A 532 6.69 -6.65 17.58
N LEU A 533 7.83 -6.18 17.08
CA LEU A 533 8.13 -6.07 15.65
C LEU A 533 8.75 -7.34 15.05
N LYS A 534 9.20 -8.30 15.88
CA LYS A 534 9.84 -9.51 15.37
C LYS A 534 8.93 -10.33 14.47
N LYS A 535 7.64 -10.45 14.83
CA LYS A 535 6.69 -11.32 14.11
C LYS A 535 5.40 -10.60 13.80
N ARG A 536 4.80 -10.93 12.65
CA ARG A 536 3.45 -10.47 12.31
C ARG A 536 2.72 -11.51 11.47
N ILE A 537 1.42 -11.70 11.77
CA ILE A 537 0.53 -12.44 10.88
C ILE A 537 -0.09 -11.47 9.89
N LEU A 538 -0.02 -11.82 8.63
CA LEU A 538 -0.69 -11.12 7.55
C LEU A 538 -1.79 -12.01 6.98
N SER A 539 -2.98 -11.48 6.80
CA SER A 539 -4.06 -12.19 6.10
C SER A 539 -4.57 -11.35 4.94
N ALA A 540 -4.91 -12.00 3.84
CA ALA A 540 -5.59 -11.33 2.73
C ALA A 540 -7.02 -10.93 3.14
N GLU A 541 -7.66 -11.71 4.03
CA GLU A 541 -9.05 -11.54 4.44
C GLU A 541 -9.18 -10.86 5.80
N ARG A 542 -10.23 -10.04 5.96
CA ARG A 542 -10.61 -9.51 7.27
C ARG A 542 -11.46 -10.49 8.07
N ARG A 543 -12.41 -11.16 7.42
CA ARG A 543 -13.38 -12.09 8.01
C ARG A 543 -13.10 -13.52 7.53
N GLY A 544 -13.73 -14.50 8.17
CA GLY A 544 -13.48 -15.91 7.91
C GLY A 544 -12.57 -16.53 8.97
N ILE A 545 -12.36 -17.83 8.91
CA ILE A 545 -11.56 -18.58 9.91
C ILE A 545 -10.09 -18.16 9.85
N TYR A 546 -9.56 -17.96 8.66
CA TYR A 546 -8.20 -17.46 8.43
C TYR A 546 -8.14 -15.94 8.25
N GLY A 547 -9.25 -15.24 8.55
CA GLY A 547 -9.33 -13.77 8.52
C GLY A 547 -8.75 -13.12 9.79
N VAL A 548 -8.34 -11.86 9.66
CA VAL A 548 -7.71 -11.07 10.73
C VAL A 548 -8.53 -11.09 12.02
N GLU A 549 -9.85 -10.96 11.94
CA GLU A 549 -10.73 -10.91 13.13
C GLU A 549 -10.66 -12.20 13.94
N GLN A 550 -10.74 -13.38 13.29
CA GLN A 550 -10.69 -14.67 13.98
C GLN A 550 -9.27 -15.00 14.45
N ILE A 551 -8.25 -14.70 13.65
CA ILE A 551 -6.85 -14.90 14.04
C ILE A 551 -6.52 -14.09 15.29
N ASN A 552 -6.87 -12.79 15.33
CA ASN A 552 -6.65 -11.95 16.49
C ASN A 552 -7.39 -12.45 17.71
N LYS A 553 -8.66 -12.85 17.56
CA LYS A 553 -9.45 -13.42 18.66
C LYS A 553 -8.77 -14.64 19.29
N SER A 554 -8.28 -15.55 18.44
CA SER A 554 -7.60 -16.77 18.90
C SER A 554 -6.22 -16.47 19.50
N ALA A 555 -5.43 -15.56 18.89
CA ALA A 555 -4.13 -15.17 19.40
C ALA A 555 -4.24 -14.45 20.75
N CYS A 556 -5.15 -13.47 20.89
CA CYS A 556 -5.41 -12.79 22.15
C CYS A 556 -5.80 -13.78 23.25
N LYS A 557 -6.69 -14.75 22.96
CA LYS A 557 -7.08 -15.78 23.92
C LYS A 557 -5.86 -16.57 24.38
N LEU A 558 -5.05 -17.10 23.45
CA LEU A 558 -3.89 -17.92 23.79
C LEU A 558 -2.86 -17.16 24.63
N ILE A 559 -2.53 -15.90 24.28
CA ILE A 559 -1.55 -15.10 25.02
C ILE A 559 -2.09 -14.74 26.42
N ARG A 560 -3.37 -14.36 26.50
CA ARG A 560 -4.03 -14.03 27.77
C ARG A 560 -4.06 -15.26 28.70
N ASP A 561 -4.44 -16.43 28.20
CA ASP A 561 -4.52 -17.65 28.97
C ASP A 561 -3.15 -18.07 29.53
N TYR A 562 -2.08 -17.77 28.82
CA TYR A 562 -0.73 -18.09 29.24
C TYR A 562 -0.15 -17.09 30.26
N GLY A 563 -0.15 -15.79 29.95
CA GLY A 563 0.59 -14.78 30.71
C GLY A 563 -0.24 -13.72 31.42
N ALA A 564 -1.54 -13.64 31.14
CA ALA A 564 -2.40 -12.55 31.61
C ALA A 564 -3.79 -13.02 32.12
N LYS A 565 -3.93 -14.24 32.61
CA LYS A 565 -5.22 -14.81 33.09
C LYS A 565 -5.97 -13.97 34.10
N LYS A 566 -5.25 -13.17 34.91
CA LYS A 566 -5.82 -12.30 35.94
C LYS A 566 -6.55 -11.08 35.33
N PHE A 567 -6.28 -10.73 34.09
CA PHE A 567 -6.88 -9.60 33.40
C PHE A 567 -8.13 -10.05 32.65
N THR A 568 -9.27 -9.81 33.25
CA THR A 568 -10.60 -10.16 32.69
C THR A 568 -11.20 -9.04 31.87
N ASP A 569 -10.59 -7.84 31.93
CA ASP A 569 -11.02 -6.66 31.21
C ASP A 569 -10.87 -6.82 29.69
N ARG A 570 -11.38 -5.84 28.96
CA ARG A 570 -11.31 -5.80 27.50
C ARG A 570 -9.89 -5.96 26.97
N TYR A 571 -8.93 -5.30 27.61
CA TYR A 571 -7.51 -5.32 27.25
C TYR A 571 -6.70 -6.14 28.25
N PHE A 572 -5.50 -6.56 27.85
CA PHE A 572 -4.54 -7.21 28.73
C PHE A 572 -3.11 -6.68 28.48
N PRO A 573 -2.21 -6.73 29.47
CA PRO A 573 -0.84 -6.24 29.29
C PRO A 573 -0.13 -7.04 28.18
N GLY A 574 0.60 -6.32 27.32
CA GLY A 574 1.30 -6.91 26.17
C GLY A 574 0.41 -7.16 24.95
N GLU A 575 -0.88 -6.81 25.00
CA GLU A 575 -1.74 -6.87 23.82
C GLU A 575 -1.26 -5.88 22.77
N LEU A 576 -1.13 -6.33 21.53
CA LEU A 576 -0.81 -5.48 20.40
C LEU A 576 -2.10 -4.86 19.86
N LEU A 577 -2.12 -3.54 19.76
CA LEU A 577 -3.27 -2.79 19.24
C LEU A 577 -2.88 -1.98 18.01
N MET A 578 -3.83 -1.73 17.13
CA MET A 578 -3.71 -0.84 15.99
C MET A 578 -4.80 0.22 16.04
N ILE A 579 -4.39 1.46 15.77
CA ILE A 579 -5.31 2.60 15.58
C ILE A 579 -6.05 2.41 14.26
N THR A 580 -7.38 2.50 14.29
CA THR A 580 -8.26 2.30 13.12
C THR A 580 -8.81 3.61 12.55
N GLN A 581 -8.73 4.70 13.32
CA GLN A 581 -9.23 6.03 12.95
C GLN A 581 -8.19 7.08 13.31
N ASN A 582 -8.01 8.07 12.43
CA ASN A 582 -7.08 9.16 12.69
C ASN A 582 -7.50 9.96 13.94
N GLN A 583 -6.57 10.13 14.86
CA GLN A 583 -6.72 10.89 16.12
C GLN A 583 -5.83 12.13 16.05
N ALA A 584 -6.34 13.20 15.42
CA ALA A 584 -5.56 14.40 15.11
C ALA A 584 -4.97 15.07 16.37
N MET A 585 -5.70 15.06 17.50
CA MET A 585 -5.25 15.63 18.79
C MET A 585 -3.96 14.98 19.30
N TYR A 586 -3.80 13.68 19.06
CA TYR A 586 -2.66 12.88 19.53
C TYR A 586 -1.63 12.65 18.42
N LYS A 587 -1.85 13.20 17.21
CA LYS A 587 -1.06 12.93 16.01
C LYS A 587 -0.91 11.42 15.75
N LEU A 588 -2.01 10.66 15.91
CA LEU A 588 -2.08 9.24 15.63
C LEU A 588 -2.86 8.98 14.34
N TYR A 589 -2.37 8.07 13.54
CA TYR A 589 -2.93 7.74 12.23
C TYR A 589 -3.48 6.33 12.16
N ASN A 590 -4.41 6.10 11.25
CA ASN A 590 -4.88 4.76 10.96
C ASN A 590 -3.69 3.88 10.52
N GLY A 591 -3.53 2.73 11.18
CA GLY A 591 -2.43 1.81 10.98
C GLY A 591 -1.28 1.93 11.99
N ASP A 592 -1.24 2.98 12.83
CA ASP A 592 -0.29 3.05 13.94
C ASP A 592 -0.53 1.90 14.91
N THR A 593 0.56 1.27 15.35
CA THR A 593 0.48 0.12 16.26
C THR A 593 1.13 0.45 17.58
N GLY A 594 0.57 -0.07 18.66
CA GLY A 594 1.08 0.12 20.03
C GLY A 594 0.91 -1.14 20.87
N ILE A 595 1.42 -1.08 22.09
CA ILE A 595 1.42 -2.16 23.05
C ILE A 595 0.67 -1.72 24.29
N VAL A 596 -0.21 -2.57 24.80
CA VAL A 596 -0.93 -2.28 26.04
C VAL A 596 0.00 -2.46 27.24
N VAL A 597 0.14 -1.42 28.03
CA VAL A 597 0.81 -1.45 29.35
C VAL A 597 -0.18 -0.99 30.44
N TYR A 598 0.10 -1.32 31.69
CA TYR A 598 -0.81 -1.04 32.79
C TYR A 598 -0.12 -0.20 33.87
N LYS A 599 -0.86 0.77 34.42
CA LYS A 599 -0.56 1.38 35.69
C LYS A 599 -1.73 1.16 36.64
N ASP A 600 -1.50 0.51 37.74
CA ASP A 600 -2.53 0.01 38.65
C ASP A 600 -3.57 -0.83 37.89
N SER A 601 -4.80 -0.36 37.75
CA SER A 601 -5.83 -1.04 36.97
C SER A 601 -6.16 -0.33 35.63
N THR A 602 -5.41 0.71 35.28
CA THR A 602 -5.69 1.51 34.07
C THR A 602 -4.84 1.06 32.89
N PRO A 603 -5.43 0.68 31.76
CA PRO A 603 -4.72 0.34 30.56
C PRO A 603 -4.30 1.57 29.75
N TYR A 604 -3.05 1.61 29.30
CA TYR A 604 -2.47 2.60 28.41
C TYR A 604 -2.03 1.92 27.12
N ILE A 605 -2.05 2.65 26.01
CA ILE A 605 -1.34 2.25 24.79
C ILE A 605 0.00 2.99 24.73
N MET A 606 1.07 2.21 24.64
CA MET A 606 2.43 2.68 24.40
C MET A 606 2.69 2.68 22.89
N LEU A 607 3.11 3.82 22.33
CA LEU A 607 3.51 3.98 20.94
C LEU A 607 4.90 4.57 20.84
N LYS A 608 5.62 4.24 19.77
CA LYS A 608 6.92 4.84 19.46
C LYS A 608 6.74 5.96 18.46
N LYS A 609 7.26 7.14 18.76
CA LYS A 609 7.21 8.31 17.89
C LYS A 609 8.60 8.88 17.65
N ALA A 610 8.83 9.39 16.45
CA ALA A 610 10.02 10.19 16.18
C ALA A 610 9.85 11.57 16.85
N SER A 611 10.82 11.97 17.69
CA SER A 611 10.93 13.32 18.23
C SER A 611 12.11 14.04 17.58
N GLU A 612 12.24 15.36 17.79
CA GLU A 612 13.24 16.22 17.13
C GLU A 612 14.69 15.73 17.30
N ASN A 613 15.01 15.04 18.39
CA ASN A 613 16.36 14.57 18.69
C ASN A 613 16.51 13.07 18.92
N GLU A 614 15.44 12.37 19.31
CA GLU A 614 15.42 10.94 19.61
C GLU A 614 14.06 10.33 19.32
N THR A 615 13.99 9.01 19.23
CA THR A 615 12.73 8.26 19.20
C THR A 615 12.23 8.12 20.63
N ASP A 616 11.06 8.64 20.92
CA ASP A 616 10.47 8.58 22.25
C ASP A 616 9.23 7.69 22.29
N PHE A 617 8.95 7.13 23.47
CA PHE A 617 7.74 6.40 23.74
C PHE A 617 6.70 7.35 24.34
N VAL A 618 5.48 7.29 23.79
CA VAL A 618 4.32 8.05 24.28
C VAL A 618 3.25 7.11 24.78
N PHE A 619 2.57 7.53 25.84
CA PHE A 619 1.58 6.71 26.53
C PHE A 619 0.25 7.46 26.58
N TYR A 620 -0.82 6.81 26.14
CA TYR A 620 -2.16 7.38 26.20
C TYR A 620 -3.10 6.40 26.90
N PRO A 621 -3.92 6.85 27.87
CA PRO A 621 -4.95 6.02 28.46
C PRO A 621 -5.91 5.49 27.38
N LEU A 622 -6.18 4.20 27.36
CA LEU A 622 -7.08 3.60 26.36
C LEU A 622 -8.53 4.10 26.48
N SER A 623 -8.91 4.64 27.64
CA SER A 623 -10.20 5.30 27.84
C SER A 623 -10.40 6.57 27.02
N TRP A 624 -9.32 7.16 26.49
CA TRP A 624 -9.42 8.37 25.65
C TRP A 624 -9.86 8.05 24.22
N PHE A 625 -9.82 6.79 23.82
CA PHE A 625 -10.16 6.36 22.47
C PHE A 625 -11.58 5.79 22.42
N PRO A 626 -12.37 6.14 21.38
CA PRO A 626 -13.59 5.40 21.09
C PRO A 626 -13.33 3.90 20.97
N THR A 627 -14.31 3.11 21.35
CA THR A 627 -14.18 1.64 21.42
C THR A 627 -13.80 1.00 20.07
N ASP A 628 -14.22 1.60 18.98
CA ASP A 628 -13.96 1.18 17.59
C ASP A 628 -12.72 1.85 16.97
N ALA A 629 -12.06 2.76 17.71
CA ALA A 629 -10.84 3.43 17.23
C ALA A 629 -9.57 2.58 17.38
N VAL A 630 -9.65 1.44 18.07
CA VAL A 630 -8.53 0.52 18.26
C VAL A 630 -8.98 -0.93 18.05
N GLU A 631 -8.13 -1.75 17.45
CA GLU A 631 -8.36 -3.19 17.25
C GLU A 631 -7.09 -4.00 17.55
N PRO A 632 -7.21 -5.30 17.96
CA PRO A 632 -6.04 -6.17 18.14
C PRO A 632 -5.23 -6.29 16.87
N ALA A 633 -3.89 -6.37 17.00
CA ALA A 633 -2.95 -6.28 15.88
C ALA A 633 -1.87 -7.37 15.85
N PHE A 634 -2.10 -8.55 16.40
CA PHE A 634 -1.26 -9.72 16.18
C PHE A 634 -1.33 -10.18 14.72
N ALA A 635 -2.51 -10.07 14.13
CA ALA A 635 -2.75 -10.20 12.70
C ALA A 635 -3.29 -8.88 12.14
N ILE A 636 -2.83 -8.52 10.94
CA ILE A 636 -3.32 -7.38 10.16
C ILE A 636 -3.56 -7.79 8.72
N THR A 637 -4.36 -7.02 7.97
CA THR A 637 -4.49 -7.29 6.54
C THR A 637 -3.21 -6.94 5.79
N ILE A 638 -2.95 -7.63 4.68
CA ILE A 638 -1.79 -7.34 3.83
C ILE A 638 -1.83 -5.86 3.37
N HIS A 639 -2.99 -5.31 3.06
CA HIS A 639 -3.16 -3.88 2.75
C HIS A 639 -2.67 -2.96 3.89
N LYS A 640 -3.07 -3.24 5.13
CA LYS A 640 -2.64 -2.45 6.30
C LYS A 640 -1.16 -2.65 6.66
N SER A 641 -0.50 -3.67 6.12
CA SER A 641 0.93 -3.90 6.29
C SER A 641 1.80 -3.06 5.36
N GLN A 642 1.21 -2.41 4.34
CA GLN A 642 1.96 -1.51 3.45
C GLN A 642 2.69 -0.45 4.25
N GLY A 643 3.90 -0.13 3.84
CA GLY A 643 4.79 0.70 4.64
C GLY A 643 5.33 0.03 5.93
N SER A 644 5.02 -1.23 6.28
CA SER A 644 5.56 -1.92 7.47
C SER A 644 6.50 -3.06 7.09
N GLU A 645 7.37 -3.46 8.04
CA GLU A 645 8.31 -4.55 7.87
C GLU A 645 8.50 -5.31 9.18
N TYR A 646 8.68 -6.64 9.08
CA TYR A 646 8.81 -7.53 10.23
C TYR A 646 9.93 -8.52 9.98
N ASP A 647 10.56 -9.01 11.03
CA ASP A 647 11.60 -10.05 10.88
C ASP A 647 10.99 -11.34 10.32
N HIS A 648 9.86 -11.77 10.87
CA HIS A 648 9.17 -12.98 10.50
C HIS A 648 7.71 -12.69 10.14
N VAL A 649 7.29 -13.10 8.95
CA VAL A 649 5.92 -12.94 8.47
C VAL A 649 5.28 -14.30 8.31
N THR A 650 4.09 -14.49 8.86
CA THR A 650 3.22 -15.62 8.55
C THR A 650 2.03 -15.12 7.77
N MET A 651 1.87 -15.59 6.54
CA MET A 651 0.87 -15.09 5.61
C MET A 651 -0.21 -16.15 5.34
N PHE A 652 -1.45 -15.79 5.60
CA PHE A 652 -2.61 -16.60 5.24
C PHE A 652 -3.23 -16.11 3.94
N LEU A 653 -3.37 -17.03 2.98
CA LEU A 653 -4.15 -16.81 1.77
C LEU A 653 -5.57 -17.36 1.93
N PRO A 654 -6.56 -16.85 1.17
CA PRO A 654 -7.88 -17.44 1.07
C PRO A 654 -7.79 -18.91 0.65
N LYS A 655 -8.64 -19.76 1.24
CA LYS A 655 -8.64 -21.19 0.94
C LYS A 655 -9.30 -21.54 -0.40
N GLN A 656 -10.10 -20.63 -0.94
CA GLN A 656 -10.90 -20.90 -2.12
C GLN A 656 -10.23 -20.34 -3.37
N GLU A 657 -10.03 -21.19 -4.35
CA GLU A 657 -9.62 -20.81 -5.70
C GLU A 657 -10.66 -19.86 -6.31
N GLY A 658 -10.19 -18.82 -7.04
CA GLY A 658 -11.08 -17.78 -7.60
C GLY A 658 -11.49 -16.67 -6.62
N HIS A 659 -11.01 -16.69 -5.37
CA HIS A 659 -11.26 -15.61 -4.43
C HIS A 659 -10.68 -14.29 -4.94
N PRO A 660 -11.42 -13.15 -4.92
CA PRO A 660 -10.98 -11.88 -5.50
C PRO A 660 -9.66 -11.33 -4.93
N LEU A 661 -9.31 -11.72 -3.70
CA LEU A 661 -8.05 -11.33 -3.05
C LEU A 661 -6.87 -12.26 -3.38
N LEU A 662 -7.06 -13.30 -4.20
CA LEU A 662 -5.97 -14.12 -4.69
C LEU A 662 -5.38 -13.46 -5.94
N ASN A 663 -4.34 -12.68 -5.74
CA ASN A 663 -3.63 -12.02 -6.83
C ASN A 663 -2.15 -11.83 -6.52
N ASN A 664 -1.39 -11.62 -7.56
CA ASN A 664 0.06 -11.49 -7.53
C ASN A 664 0.53 -10.31 -6.66
N GLN A 665 -0.17 -9.19 -6.70
CA GLN A 665 0.18 -7.99 -5.93
C GLN A 665 0.00 -8.22 -4.42
N ILE A 666 -1.04 -8.94 -3.99
CA ILE A 666 -1.22 -9.33 -2.57
C ILE A 666 -0.09 -10.23 -2.13
N LEU A 667 0.22 -11.26 -2.93
CA LEU A 667 1.27 -12.23 -2.61
C LEU A 667 2.64 -11.53 -2.52
N TYR A 668 3.00 -10.75 -3.53
CA TYR A 668 4.23 -9.99 -3.57
C TYR A 668 4.34 -8.99 -2.39
N THR A 669 3.27 -8.22 -2.14
CA THR A 669 3.26 -7.24 -1.04
C THR A 669 3.46 -7.94 0.31
N GLY A 670 2.77 -9.06 0.57
CA GLY A 670 2.88 -9.79 1.83
C GLY A 670 4.27 -10.40 2.05
N ILE A 671 4.83 -11.07 1.06
CA ILE A 671 6.15 -11.70 1.13
C ILE A 671 7.25 -10.65 1.37
N THR A 672 7.18 -9.53 0.70
CA THR A 672 8.18 -8.46 0.82
C THR A 672 8.12 -7.67 2.12
N ARG A 673 7.15 -7.95 3.02
CA ARG A 673 7.14 -7.43 4.40
C ARG A 673 8.14 -8.15 5.30
N ALA A 674 8.59 -9.35 4.94
CA ALA A 674 9.55 -10.12 5.73
C ALA A 674 10.99 -9.64 5.52
N LYS A 675 11.77 -9.63 6.62
CA LYS A 675 13.21 -9.35 6.59
C LYS A 675 14.04 -10.62 6.68
N LYS A 676 13.54 -11.65 7.37
CA LYS A 676 14.28 -12.88 7.68
C LYS A 676 13.56 -14.14 7.22
N THR A 677 12.28 -14.29 7.55
CA THR A 677 11.53 -15.49 7.12
C THR A 677 10.11 -15.14 6.73
N VAL A 678 9.59 -15.87 5.77
CA VAL A 678 8.16 -15.88 5.45
C VAL A 678 7.62 -17.31 5.53
N THR A 679 6.47 -17.47 6.19
CA THR A 679 5.70 -18.72 6.19
C THR A 679 4.40 -18.47 5.45
N ILE A 680 4.16 -19.20 4.36
CA ILE A 680 2.95 -19.09 3.54
C ILE A 680 2.02 -20.23 3.94
N ILE A 681 0.77 -19.88 4.28
CA ILE A 681 -0.28 -20.82 4.66
C ILE A 681 -1.39 -20.74 3.63
N ALA A 682 -1.49 -21.75 2.78
CA ALA A 682 -2.38 -21.79 1.63
C ALA A 682 -2.63 -23.23 1.19
N THR A 683 -3.60 -23.48 0.29
CA THR A 683 -3.60 -24.69 -0.52
C THR A 683 -2.70 -24.48 -1.74
N GLU A 684 -2.24 -25.55 -2.39
CA GLU A 684 -1.39 -25.44 -3.58
C GLU A 684 -2.10 -24.69 -4.72
N GLU A 685 -3.39 -24.97 -4.90
CA GLU A 685 -4.23 -24.36 -5.91
C GLU A 685 -4.36 -22.84 -5.68
N THR A 686 -4.60 -22.43 -4.43
CA THR A 686 -4.75 -21.00 -4.12
C THR A 686 -3.44 -20.23 -4.20
N PHE A 687 -2.32 -20.85 -3.85
CA PHE A 687 -1.01 -20.23 -4.05
C PHE A 687 -0.71 -20.04 -5.55
N LYS A 688 -0.96 -21.07 -6.36
CA LYS A 688 -0.80 -21.00 -7.81
C LYS A 688 -1.70 -19.93 -8.41
N ALA A 689 -2.99 -19.94 -8.07
CA ALA A 689 -3.93 -18.91 -8.52
C ALA A 689 -3.49 -17.49 -8.14
N ALA A 690 -2.93 -17.31 -6.94
CA ALA A 690 -2.40 -16.02 -6.51
C ALA A 690 -1.17 -15.57 -7.33
N CYS A 691 -0.30 -16.49 -7.75
CA CYS A 691 0.85 -16.16 -8.61
C CYS A 691 0.41 -15.73 -10.02
N GLU A 692 -0.58 -16.41 -10.59
CA GLU A 692 -1.02 -16.26 -11.98
C GLU A 692 -2.03 -15.12 -12.19
N THR A 693 -2.72 -14.68 -11.13
CA THR A 693 -3.75 -13.64 -11.23
C THR A 693 -3.14 -12.26 -10.97
N VAL A 694 -3.26 -11.37 -11.94
CA VAL A 694 -2.82 -9.96 -11.83
C VAL A 694 -4.05 -9.06 -11.72
N ILE A 695 -4.00 -8.06 -10.83
CA ILE A 695 -5.02 -6.99 -10.80
C ILE A 695 -4.79 -6.11 -12.02
N GLU A 696 -5.67 -6.21 -12.98
CA GLU A 696 -5.68 -5.32 -14.14
C GLU A 696 -6.68 -4.18 -13.86
N ARG A 697 -6.18 -2.96 -13.80
CA ARG A 697 -6.98 -1.74 -13.71
C ARG A 697 -6.67 -0.87 -14.91
N ASP A 698 -7.65 -0.68 -15.75
CA ASP A 698 -7.49 0.11 -16.97
C ASP A 698 -7.80 1.58 -16.65
N THR A 699 -6.79 2.45 -16.73
CA THR A 699 -6.92 3.88 -16.47
C THR A 699 -6.99 4.71 -17.75
N GLY A 700 -6.43 4.20 -18.84
CA GLY A 700 -6.33 4.91 -20.10
C GLY A 700 -5.40 6.12 -20.08
N ILE A 701 -4.54 6.29 -19.06
CA ILE A 701 -3.55 7.37 -19.00
C ILE A 701 -2.45 7.08 -20.01
N GLU A 702 -2.10 8.11 -20.81
CA GLU A 702 -1.03 8.08 -21.81
C GLU A 702 -0.11 9.30 -21.61
N LEU A 703 1.22 9.08 -21.41
CA LEU A 703 2.22 10.11 -21.18
C LEU A 703 3.35 10.07 -22.21
#